data_887b6d40fbc6527db8ecedf6e99d40de
#
_entry.id   887b6d40fbc6527db8ecedf6e99d40de
#
_cell.length_a   1.000
_cell.length_b   1.000
_cell.length_c   1.000
_cell.angle_alpha   90.00
_cell.angle_beta   90.00
_cell.angle_gamma   90.00
#
_symmetry.space_group_name_H-M   'P 1'
#
loop_
_entity.id
_entity.type
_entity.pdbx_description
1 polymer ?
#
loop_
_entity_poly.entity_id
_entity_poly.type
_entity_poly.pdbx_seq_one_letter_code
_entity_poly.pdbx_strand_id
1 'polypeptide(L)'
;DQFIKPVLQQWKEYRYYEVMEFLLPACQYYDDLRAAENCLNFQDLLMRCARLLRDNPEVRRYFQQRWLRLLVDEFQDTDPVQAQIMLYLTGADCHEQDWSRLLPVPGSLFVVGDPKQSIYRFRRADINVFHQMRQIIIDSGGEVVKLNSNFRSLPEIMDWINPCFEDYFALLDPPYQADYVSMEAVRSELSQPGSGVAVIELESKCKPEDDAARIASWIKGALNGSLTLSRSPEEEEAGLDQNPVPGDFLILLHYKKDMAEYARALEFMGIPYQITGASDLSASFYNQELLRLLRAVADPNDPVALVACLRGLFFGLSDQYLYEYKVAGGYFSFLAPVPENLAEPVRNAFEGAYGDLKDYYRFSQDLPPVVALEQIIDTSGLLPLAAAQELGRSQAAAVIQLLEAVRQQENQGIYSFKVMVDFVATILEAGAEDELSLEGVDNRRVRLMNLHKAKGLEAPVVILANPWHNGAHPPDFHVSRQGRDQQAHLVISRKVNEFNSEILAQPAGWDAYCAEETCYLDAERIRLLYVAATRARNLLVVVTNNDTPKKSPWYPLEKYLMEAARLDIPMDIDEAPLPAKSTVTPEMVAAVREQIKAEWKHAGVPNYTSANVSTLTKAGMEAPKGSVDGRGASWGSVIHKALEQLSKGIGDVNDAIWLGRLLTDQDRPIEEVTELKETLIKITSAPIWQRLQNAGEVMTEVPFGIFEDQTYLTGTIDLIFREDREWVLIDYKTDAIRDDDHLRQLKEYYWPQVEVYKNSWERITGEPVKEIGLFFTNRLTYESL
;
A
#
# COMPACT_ATOMS: atom_id res chain seq x y z
N ASP A 1 -0.96 45.36 -25.48
CA ASP A 1 -1.65 44.15 -24.98
C ASP A 1 -2.61 43.52 -26.01
N GLN A 2 -3.45 44.29 -26.71
CA GLN A 2 -4.43 43.73 -27.68
C GLN A 2 -3.79 42.99 -28.89
N PHE A 3 -2.59 43.35 -29.29
CA PHE A 3 -1.89 42.70 -30.41
C PHE A 3 -0.92 41.59 -29.98
N ILE A 4 -0.29 41.73 -28.80
CA ILE A 4 0.73 40.80 -28.33
C ILE A 4 0.10 39.49 -27.85
N LYS A 5 -0.99 39.56 -27.10
CA LYS A 5 -1.65 38.36 -26.52
C LYS A 5 -2.08 37.35 -27.60
N PRO A 6 -2.78 37.73 -28.69
CA PRO A 6 -3.16 36.75 -29.73
C PRO A 6 -1.95 36.11 -30.41
N VAL A 7 -0.89 36.87 -30.69
CA VAL A 7 0.33 36.34 -31.30
C VAL A 7 1.05 35.37 -30.38
N LEU A 8 1.13 35.71 -29.08
CA LEU A 8 1.71 34.82 -28.10
C LEU A 8 0.89 33.52 -27.92
N GLN A 9 -0.45 33.63 -28.01
CA GLN A 9 -1.34 32.49 -27.99
C GLN A 9 -1.07 31.55 -29.18
N GLN A 10 -1.06 32.09 -30.39
CA GLN A 10 -0.76 31.33 -31.60
C GLN A 10 0.64 30.70 -31.57
N TRP A 11 1.61 31.41 -31.00
CA TRP A 11 2.95 30.86 -30.78
C TRP A 11 2.97 29.65 -29.81
N LYS A 12 2.21 29.70 -28.73
CA LYS A 12 2.09 28.60 -27.80
C LYS A 12 1.38 27.38 -28.42
N GLU A 13 0.35 27.63 -29.24
CA GLU A 13 -0.39 26.60 -29.98
C GLU A 13 0.48 25.94 -31.05
N TYR A 14 1.28 26.73 -31.79
CA TYR A 14 2.25 26.18 -32.73
C TYR A 14 3.30 25.31 -32.06
N ARG A 15 3.88 25.79 -30.95
CA ARG A 15 4.86 25.02 -30.17
C ARG A 15 4.27 23.74 -29.62
N TYR A 16 2.99 23.72 -29.30
CA TYR A 16 2.34 22.52 -28.80
C TYR A 16 2.39 21.36 -29.80
N TYR A 17 2.12 21.65 -31.05
CA TYR A 17 2.22 20.67 -32.13
C TYR A 17 3.63 20.07 -32.21
N GLU A 18 4.65 20.92 -32.27
CA GLU A 18 6.06 20.49 -32.34
C GLU A 18 6.48 19.63 -31.15
N VAL A 19 6.05 20.02 -29.95
CA VAL A 19 6.36 19.25 -28.73
C VAL A 19 5.63 17.91 -28.70
N MET A 20 4.37 17.86 -29.15
CA MET A 20 3.62 16.60 -29.19
C MET A 20 4.17 15.64 -30.25
N GLU A 21 4.64 16.13 -31.38
CA GLU A 21 5.30 15.34 -32.44
C GLU A 21 6.57 14.65 -31.89
N PHE A 22 7.26 15.28 -30.94
CA PHE A 22 8.41 14.68 -30.24
C PHE A 22 7.98 13.74 -29.09
N LEU A 23 7.01 14.14 -28.29
CA LEU A 23 6.64 13.40 -27.07
C LEU A 23 5.92 12.07 -27.36
N LEU A 24 5.03 12.02 -28.37
CA LEU A 24 4.28 10.80 -28.66
C LEU A 24 5.18 9.60 -29.02
N PRO A 25 6.18 9.75 -29.92
CA PRO A 25 7.16 8.67 -30.15
C PRO A 25 7.99 8.32 -28.92
N ALA A 26 8.33 9.30 -28.09
CA ALA A 26 9.08 9.05 -26.85
C ALA A 26 8.25 8.22 -25.83
N CYS A 27 6.96 8.51 -25.71
CA CYS A 27 6.05 7.69 -24.88
C CYS A 27 5.96 6.26 -25.41
N GLN A 28 5.83 6.08 -26.75
CA GLN A 28 5.79 4.74 -27.34
C GLN A 28 7.10 3.99 -27.11
N TYR A 29 8.24 4.64 -27.31
CA TYR A 29 9.55 4.04 -27.03
C TYR A 29 9.70 3.62 -25.54
N TYR A 30 9.21 4.45 -24.63
CA TYR A 30 9.23 4.14 -23.20
C TYR A 30 8.36 2.92 -22.86
N ASP A 31 7.17 2.82 -23.48
CA ASP A 31 6.30 1.65 -23.31
C ASP A 31 6.95 0.36 -23.85
N ASP A 32 7.59 0.44 -25.03
CA ASP A 32 8.30 -0.67 -25.64
C ASP A 32 9.50 -1.12 -24.79
N LEU A 33 10.26 -0.16 -24.22
CA LEU A 33 11.39 -0.42 -23.33
C LEU A 33 10.94 -1.15 -22.05
N ARG A 34 9.89 -0.65 -21.39
CA ARG A 34 9.32 -1.30 -20.20
C ARG A 34 8.82 -2.71 -20.50
N ALA A 35 8.22 -2.91 -21.66
CA ALA A 35 7.76 -4.22 -22.10
C ALA A 35 8.93 -5.19 -22.33
N ALA A 36 10.04 -4.71 -22.92
CA ALA A 36 11.25 -5.50 -23.16
C ALA A 36 11.97 -5.88 -21.87
N GLU A 37 11.93 -5.02 -20.86
CA GLU A 37 12.53 -5.24 -19.54
C GLU A 37 11.60 -5.96 -18.55
N ASN A 38 10.38 -6.35 -18.98
CA ASN A 38 9.33 -6.92 -18.14
C ASN A 38 8.95 -6.03 -16.94
N CYS A 39 9.10 -4.72 -17.06
CA CYS A 39 8.76 -3.73 -16.06
C CYS A 39 7.38 -3.14 -16.36
N LEU A 40 6.34 -3.63 -15.68
CA LEU A 40 4.97 -3.12 -15.80
C LEU A 40 4.60 -2.27 -14.59
N ASN A 41 3.93 -1.15 -14.83
CA ASN A 41 3.26 -0.39 -13.78
C ASN A 41 1.78 -0.79 -13.65
N PHE A 42 1.11 -0.31 -12.60
CA PHE A 42 -0.32 -0.61 -12.38
C PHE A 42 -1.22 -0.20 -13.56
N GLN A 43 -0.91 0.92 -14.21
CA GLN A 43 -1.68 1.38 -15.36
C GLN A 43 -1.52 0.44 -16.55
N ASP A 44 -0.32 -0.10 -16.78
CA ASP A 44 -0.09 -1.11 -17.83
C ASP A 44 -0.93 -2.35 -17.58
N LEU A 45 -1.02 -2.82 -16.34
CA LEU A 45 -1.83 -3.99 -15.98
C LEU A 45 -3.31 -3.75 -16.30
N LEU A 46 -3.85 -2.59 -15.92
CA LEU A 46 -5.24 -2.23 -16.22
C LEU A 46 -5.48 -2.12 -17.73
N MET A 47 -4.62 -1.39 -18.44
CA MET A 47 -4.75 -1.20 -19.89
C MET A 47 -4.61 -2.51 -20.67
N ARG A 48 -3.67 -3.38 -20.29
CA ARG A 48 -3.49 -4.70 -20.91
C ARG A 48 -4.64 -5.64 -20.59
N CYS A 49 -5.15 -5.63 -19.35
CA CYS A 49 -6.33 -6.39 -18.97
C CYS A 49 -7.57 -5.96 -19.79
N ALA A 50 -7.83 -4.65 -19.88
CA ALA A 50 -8.93 -4.13 -20.67
C ALA A 50 -8.82 -4.52 -22.15
N ARG A 51 -7.62 -4.43 -22.76
CA ARG A 51 -7.37 -4.87 -24.14
C ARG A 51 -7.60 -6.37 -24.30
N LEU A 52 -7.06 -7.19 -23.38
CA LEU A 52 -7.21 -8.63 -23.42
C LEU A 52 -8.70 -9.03 -23.43
N LEU A 53 -9.49 -8.46 -22.54
CA LEU A 53 -10.92 -8.73 -22.45
C LEU A 53 -11.70 -8.18 -23.66
N ARG A 54 -11.31 -7.02 -24.19
CA ARG A 54 -11.93 -6.42 -25.37
C ARG A 54 -11.71 -7.24 -26.63
N ASP A 55 -10.46 -7.65 -26.87
CA ASP A 55 -10.01 -8.21 -28.15
C ASP A 55 -10.15 -9.75 -28.20
N ASN A 56 -10.38 -10.42 -27.06
CA ASN A 56 -10.44 -11.88 -26.97
C ASN A 56 -11.77 -12.38 -26.33
N PRO A 57 -12.80 -12.62 -27.12
CA PRO A 57 -14.11 -13.09 -26.64
C PRO A 57 -14.06 -14.41 -25.86
N GLU A 58 -13.12 -15.29 -26.17
CA GLU A 58 -12.96 -16.58 -25.48
C GLU A 58 -12.42 -16.39 -24.06
N VAL A 59 -11.41 -15.54 -23.90
CA VAL A 59 -10.86 -15.18 -22.59
C VAL A 59 -11.94 -14.52 -21.73
N ARG A 60 -12.70 -13.61 -22.34
CA ARG A 60 -13.81 -12.92 -21.68
C ARG A 60 -14.87 -13.90 -21.19
N ARG A 61 -15.29 -14.84 -22.05
CA ARG A 61 -16.25 -15.90 -21.69
C ARG A 61 -15.74 -16.81 -20.58
N TYR A 62 -14.44 -17.15 -20.62
CA TYR A 62 -13.82 -17.95 -19.56
C TYR A 62 -13.93 -17.27 -18.20
N PHE A 63 -13.59 -15.98 -18.10
CA PHE A 63 -13.70 -15.27 -16.84
C PHE A 63 -15.15 -15.01 -16.39
N GLN A 64 -16.07 -14.77 -17.32
CA GLN A 64 -17.50 -14.67 -17.02
C GLN A 64 -18.08 -15.96 -16.44
N GLN A 65 -17.61 -17.11 -16.89
CA GLN A 65 -18.03 -18.40 -16.31
C GLN A 65 -17.40 -18.67 -14.94
N ARG A 66 -16.20 -18.14 -14.70
CA ARG A 66 -15.49 -18.31 -13.44
C ARG A 66 -16.00 -17.36 -12.35
N TRP A 67 -16.29 -16.13 -12.71
CA TRP A 67 -16.76 -15.05 -11.81
C TRP A 67 -18.17 -14.63 -12.21
N LEU A 68 -19.15 -15.37 -11.69
CA LEU A 68 -20.55 -15.17 -12.05
C LEU A 68 -21.10 -13.85 -11.48
N ARG A 69 -20.50 -13.32 -10.42
CA ARG A 69 -20.96 -12.12 -9.73
C ARG A 69 -19.80 -11.25 -9.36
N LEU A 70 -19.88 -9.99 -9.68
CA LEU A 70 -18.92 -8.96 -9.35
C LEU A 70 -19.57 -7.98 -8.36
N LEU A 71 -18.99 -7.84 -7.18
CA LEU A 71 -19.39 -6.88 -6.17
C LEU A 71 -18.31 -5.81 -6.10
N VAL A 72 -18.71 -4.55 -6.30
CA VAL A 72 -17.80 -3.41 -6.37
C VAL A 72 -18.19 -2.41 -5.29
N ASP A 73 -17.25 -2.09 -4.43
CA ASP A 73 -17.38 -1.04 -3.43
C ASP A 73 -16.61 0.22 -3.84
N GLU A 74 -16.95 1.37 -3.24
CA GLU A 74 -16.30 2.67 -3.48
C GLU A 74 -16.23 3.04 -4.99
N PHE A 75 -17.28 2.69 -5.75
CA PHE A 75 -17.27 2.84 -7.21
C PHE A 75 -17.03 4.28 -7.69
N GLN A 76 -17.33 5.30 -6.89
CA GLN A 76 -17.08 6.71 -7.22
C GLN A 76 -15.59 7.05 -7.39
N ASP A 77 -14.68 6.16 -6.97
CA ASP A 77 -13.23 6.32 -7.11
C ASP A 77 -12.65 5.56 -8.31
N THR A 78 -13.54 4.93 -9.08
CA THR A 78 -13.17 4.10 -10.22
C THR A 78 -12.77 4.96 -11.43
N ASP A 79 -11.67 4.58 -12.07
CA ASP A 79 -11.28 5.16 -13.36
C ASP A 79 -12.06 4.52 -14.53
N PRO A 80 -12.10 5.17 -15.70
CA PRO A 80 -12.82 4.63 -16.87
C PRO A 80 -12.34 3.24 -17.32
N VAL A 81 -11.05 2.92 -17.17
CA VAL A 81 -10.49 1.62 -17.60
C VAL A 81 -10.95 0.50 -16.67
N GLN A 82 -11.04 0.78 -15.37
CA GLN A 82 -11.60 -0.16 -14.40
C GLN A 82 -13.07 -0.46 -14.69
N ALA A 83 -13.88 0.58 -14.99
CA ALA A 83 -15.28 0.41 -15.40
C ALA A 83 -15.42 -0.42 -16.67
N GLN A 84 -14.54 -0.22 -17.67
CA GLN A 84 -14.47 -1.06 -18.88
C GLN A 84 -14.25 -2.54 -18.52
N ILE A 85 -13.28 -2.83 -17.66
CA ILE A 85 -12.98 -4.20 -17.23
C ILE A 85 -14.21 -4.83 -16.55
N MET A 86 -14.88 -4.10 -15.66
CA MET A 86 -16.09 -4.58 -14.98
C MET A 86 -17.20 -4.94 -15.97
N LEU A 87 -17.46 -4.09 -16.97
CA LEU A 87 -18.48 -4.33 -17.97
C LEU A 87 -18.09 -5.43 -18.96
N TYR A 88 -16.81 -5.58 -19.31
CA TYR A 88 -16.36 -6.74 -20.09
C TYR A 88 -16.54 -8.05 -19.33
N LEU A 89 -16.38 -8.07 -18.01
CA LEU A 89 -16.57 -9.27 -17.19
C LEU A 89 -18.05 -9.59 -16.93
N THR A 90 -18.95 -8.63 -16.97
CA THR A 90 -20.36 -8.82 -16.61
C THR A 90 -21.34 -8.69 -17.79
N GLY A 91 -20.90 -8.12 -18.91
CA GLY A 91 -21.73 -7.83 -20.08
C GLY A 91 -22.23 -9.07 -20.80
N ALA A 92 -23.47 -9.05 -21.25
CA ALA A 92 -24.13 -10.19 -21.90
C ALA A 92 -23.52 -10.56 -23.26
N ASP A 93 -23.06 -9.57 -24.05
CA ASP A 93 -22.44 -9.80 -25.36
C ASP A 93 -20.92 -9.80 -25.25
N CYS A 94 -20.31 -10.98 -25.38
CA CYS A 94 -18.86 -11.14 -25.34
C CYS A 94 -18.13 -10.68 -26.61
N HIS A 95 -18.84 -10.30 -27.68
CA HIS A 95 -18.28 -9.81 -28.93
C HIS A 95 -18.34 -8.28 -29.07
N GLU A 96 -19.19 -7.61 -28.26
CA GLU A 96 -19.22 -6.13 -28.23
C GLU A 96 -17.93 -5.58 -27.64
N GLN A 97 -17.23 -4.73 -28.41
CA GLN A 97 -15.97 -4.11 -28.02
C GLN A 97 -16.17 -2.73 -27.36
N ASP A 98 -17.30 -2.09 -27.62
CA ASP A 98 -17.63 -0.80 -27.02
C ASP A 98 -18.31 -1.06 -25.65
N TRP A 99 -17.52 -0.87 -24.60
CA TRP A 99 -17.96 -1.12 -23.24
C TRP A 99 -19.22 -0.33 -22.84
N SER A 100 -19.41 0.86 -23.42
CA SER A 100 -20.55 1.74 -23.11
C SER A 100 -21.88 1.19 -23.62
N ARG A 101 -21.85 0.17 -24.50
CA ARG A 101 -23.03 -0.52 -25.04
C ARG A 101 -23.31 -1.84 -24.38
N LEU A 102 -22.42 -2.27 -23.50
CA LEU A 102 -22.60 -3.53 -22.78
C LEU A 102 -23.64 -3.40 -21.68
N LEU A 103 -24.58 -4.32 -21.68
CA LEU A 103 -25.54 -4.47 -20.61
C LEU A 103 -25.12 -5.65 -19.74
N PRO A 104 -24.97 -5.47 -18.42
CA PRO A 104 -24.66 -6.57 -17.51
C PRO A 104 -25.72 -7.68 -17.54
N VAL A 105 -25.28 -8.92 -17.43
CA VAL A 105 -26.20 -10.05 -17.24
C VAL A 105 -26.95 -9.84 -15.90
N PRO A 106 -28.27 -10.06 -15.84
CA PRO A 106 -29.01 -9.90 -14.60
C PRO A 106 -28.39 -10.64 -13.41
N GLY A 107 -28.12 -9.91 -12.32
CA GLY A 107 -27.49 -10.44 -11.11
C GLY A 107 -25.99 -10.65 -11.17
N SER A 108 -25.29 -10.26 -12.25
CA SER A 108 -23.84 -10.38 -12.39
C SER A 108 -23.06 -9.20 -11.79
N LEU A 109 -23.66 -8.01 -11.69
CA LEU A 109 -22.99 -6.79 -11.23
C LEU A 109 -23.77 -6.15 -10.07
N PHE A 110 -23.07 -5.91 -8.97
CA PHE A 110 -23.57 -5.15 -7.82
C PHE A 110 -22.54 -4.05 -7.48
N VAL A 111 -22.99 -2.81 -7.49
CA VAL A 111 -22.14 -1.63 -7.32
C VAL A 111 -22.59 -0.83 -6.12
N VAL A 112 -21.66 -0.50 -5.23
CA VAL A 112 -21.87 0.40 -4.09
C VAL A 112 -20.98 1.62 -4.24
N GLY A 113 -21.52 2.81 -3.97
CA GLY A 113 -20.75 4.03 -4.00
C GLY A 113 -21.57 5.27 -3.68
N ASP A 114 -20.88 6.30 -3.22
CA ASP A 114 -21.45 7.61 -2.96
C ASP A 114 -20.80 8.68 -3.85
N PRO A 115 -21.46 9.16 -4.92
CA PRO A 115 -20.87 10.15 -5.83
C PRO A 115 -20.54 11.48 -5.14
N LYS A 116 -21.16 11.79 -3.97
CA LYS A 116 -20.80 12.94 -3.14
C LYS A 116 -19.40 12.82 -2.52
N GLN A 117 -18.83 11.62 -2.50
CA GLN A 117 -17.48 11.34 -1.98
C GLN A 117 -16.44 11.10 -3.08
N SER A 118 -16.72 11.44 -4.34
CA SER A 118 -15.78 11.35 -5.45
C SER A 118 -14.76 12.50 -5.38
N ILE A 119 -13.57 12.22 -4.82
CA ILE A 119 -12.51 13.20 -4.52
C ILE A 119 -11.12 12.77 -5.05
N TYR A 120 -11.08 11.86 -6.04
CA TYR A 120 -9.84 11.33 -6.61
C TYR A 120 -9.69 11.61 -8.12
N ARG A 121 -10.17 12.79 -8.59
CA ARG A 121 -10.04 13.20 -9.99
C ARG A 121 -8.58 13.26 -10.42
N PHE A 122 -7.68 13.70 -9.56
CA PHE A 122 -6.23 13.68 -9.80
C PHE A 122 -5.66 12.26 -9.99
N ARG A 123 -6.36 11.21 -9.51
CA ARG A 123 -6.08 9.79 -9.76
C ARG A 123 -6.92 9.22 -10.90
N ARG A 124 -7.53 10.08 -11.73
CA ARG A 124 -8.38 9.74 -12.90
C ARG A 124 -9.76 9.18 -12.56
N ALA A 125 -10.18 9.19 -11.30
CA ALA A 125 -11.58 8.92 -10.97
C ALA A 125 -12.49 9.95 -11.66
N ASP A 126 -13.60 9.48 -12.21
CA ASP A 126 -14.48 10.32 -13.00
C ASP A 126 -15.95 10.13 -12.63
N ILE A 127 -16.55 11.19 -12.15
CA ILE A 127 -17.96 11.21 -11.80
C ILE A 127 -18.88 10.87 -12.98
N ASN A 128 -18.47 11.17 -14.22
CA ASN A 128 -19.23 10.80 -15.41
C ASN A 128 -19.35 9.29 -15.57
N VAL A 129 -18.31 8.53 -15.21
CA VAL A 129 -18.34 7.07 -15.25
C VAL A 129 -19.36 6.53 -14.25
N PHE A 130 -19.49 7.18 -13.08
CA PHE A 130 -20.51 6.83 -12.11
C PHE A 130 -21.92 7.04 -12.70
N HIS A 131 -22.18 8.17 -13.34
CA HIS A 131 -23.48 8.45 -13.98
C HIS A 131 -23.76 7.48 -15.14
N GLN A 132 -22.76 7.18 -15.98
CA GLN A 132 -22.88 6.22 -17.07
C GLN A 132 -23.18 4.81 -16.56
N MET A 133 -22.46 4.35 -15.54
CA MET A 133 -22.66 3.02 -14.95
C MET A 133 -24.08 2.90 -14.37
N ARG A 134 -24.54 3.92 -13.65
CA ARG A 134 -25.90 3.99 -13.13
C ARG A 134 -26.93 3.84 -14.26
N GLN A 135 -26.75 4.54 -15.38
CA GLN A 135 -27.65 4.47 -16.53
C GLN A 135 -27.62 3.08 -17.18
N ILE A 136 -26.42 2.50 -17.37
CA ILE A 136 -26.26 1.14 -17.92
C ILE A 136 -26.98 0.09 -17.05
N ILE A 137 -26.90 0.22 -15.72
CA ILE A 137 -27.60 -0.67 -14.78
C ILE A 137 -29.13 -0.52 -14.96
N ILE A 138 -29.64 0.70 -15.05
CA ILE A 138 -31.07 0.95 -15.29
C ILE A 138 -31.52 0.35 -16.63
N ASP A 139 -30.74 0.59 -17.69
CA ASP A 139 -31.05 0.11 -19.04
C ASP A 139 -31.00 -1.43 -19.14
N SER A 140 -30.22 -2.08 -18.29
CA SER A 140 -30.18 -3.55 -18.17
C SER A 140 -31.36 -4.14 -17.39
N GLY A 141 -32.26 -3.31 -16.86
CA GLY A 141 -33.38 -3.73 -16.00
C GLY A 141 -32.99 -3.90 -14.53
N GLY A 142 -31.83 -3.38 -14.12
CA GLY A 142 -31.38 -3.36 -12.75
C GLY A 142 -32.04 -2.26 -11.92
N GLU A 143 -31.87 -2.30 -10.61
CA GLU A 143 -32.43 -1.36 -9.66
C GLU A 143 -31.35 -0.46 -9.05
N VAL A 144 -31.73 0.80 -8.79
CA VAL A 144 -30.90 1.76 -8.05
C VAL A 144 -31.54 2.02 -6.69
N VAL A 145 -30.89 1.52 -5.64
CA VAL A 145 -31.32 1.72 -4.25
C VAL A 145 -30.57 2.91 -3.65
N LYS A 146 -31.30 3.82 -3.04
CA LYS A 146 -30.71 4.96 -2.32
C LYS A 146 -30.76 4.71 -0.82
N LEU A 147 -29.60 4.80 -0.16
CA LEU A 147 -29.47 4.74 1.29
C LEU A 147 -29.35 6.16 1.83
N ASN A 148 -30.33 6.59 2.61
CA ASN A 148 -30.39 7.92 3.24
C ASN A 148 -30.27 7.88 4.77
N SER A 149 -30.19 6.70 5.37
CA SER A 149 -30.02 6.55 6.82
C SER A 149 -28.53 6.71 7.21
N ASN A 150 -28.25 7.61 8.12
CA ASN A 150 -26.91 7.86 8.67
C ASN A 150 -26.78 7.26 10.07
N PHE A 151 -25.91 6.27 10.24
CA PHE A 151 -25.64 5.60 11.49
C PHE A 151 -24.38 6.14 12.20
N ARG A 152 -23.67 7.09 11.58
CA ARG A 152 -22.40 7.64 12.06
C ARG A 152 -22.59 8.81 13.00
N SER A 153 -23.26 9.84 12.52
CA SER A 153 -23.29 11.16 13.14
C SER A 153 -24.55 11.39 13.97
N LEU A 154 -24.43 12.20 15.03
CA LEU A 154 -25.55 12.67 15.81
C LEU A 154 -26.49 13.55 14.97
N PRO A 155 -27.78 13.66 15.34
CA PRO A 155 -28.77 14.49 14.62
C PRO A 155 -28.31 15.93 14.39
N GLU A 156 -27.71 16.58 15.39
CA GLU A 156 -27.29 17.99 15.32
C GLU A 156 -26.24 18.24 14.22
N ILE A 157 -25.42 17.24 13.90
CA ILE A 157 -24.47 17.33 12.79
C ILE A 157 -25.20 17.21 11.46
N MET A 158 -26.16 16.28 11.34
CA MET A 158 -26.94 16.10 10.10
C MET A 158 -27.85 17.30 9.81
N ASP A 159 -28.46 17.89 10.83
CA ASP A 159 -29.29 19.09 10.73
C ASP A 159 -28.49 20.30 10.20
N TRP A 160 -27.18 20.33 10.47
CA TRP A 160 -26.28 21.33 9.91
C TRP A 160 -25.77 20.96 8.51
N ILE A 161 -25.39 19.69 8.28
CA ILE A 161 -24.83 19.21 7.01
C ILE A 161 -25.85 19.31 5.88
N ASN A 162 -27.08 18.84 6.09
CA ASN A 162 -28.08 18.78 5.03
C ASN A 162 -28.36 20.14 4.37
N PRO A 163 -28.73 21.23 5.09
CA PRO A 163 -28.95 22.52 4.45
C PRO A 163 -27.70 23.10 3.81
N CYS A 164 -26.53 22.91 4.46
CA CYS A 164 -25.26 23.43 3.96
C CYS A 164 -24.91 22.83 2.59
N PHE A 165 -24.99 21.53 2.48
CA PHE A 165 -24.56 20.84 1.25
C PHE A 165 -25.67 20.74 0.19
N GLU A 166 -26.93 20.79 0.53
CA GLU A 166 -28.02 20.94 -0.44
C GLU A 166 -27.83 22.21 -1.28
N ASP A 167 -27.53 23.34 -0.64
CA ASP A 167 -27.24 24.62 -1.32
C ASP A 167 -26.00 24.50 -2.23
N TYR A 168 -24.90 23.87 -1.73
CA TYR A 168 -23.62 23.82 -2.47
C TYR A 168 -23.65 22.82 -3.63
N PHE A 169 -24.31 21.70 -3.49
CA PHE A 169 -24.43 20.71 -4.58
C PHE A 169 -25.35 21.23 -5.70
N ALA A 170 -26.28 22.14 -5.39
CA ALA A 170 -27.16 22.79 -6.37
C ALA A 170 -26.47 23.88 -7.21
N LEU A 171 -25.21 24.27 -6.91
CA LEU A 171 -24.50 25.32 -7.66
C LEU A 171 -24.01 24.88 -9.05
N LEU A 172 -23.81 23.58 -9.25
CA LEU A 172 -23.30 23.01 -10.50
C LEU A 172 -24.16 21.80 -10.88
N ASP A 173 -24.66 21.81 -12.10
CA ASP A 173 -25.47 20.71 -12.63
C ASP A 173 -24.61 19.50 -13.07
N PRO A 174 -25.21 18.30 -13.21
CA PRO A 174 -24.55 17.22 -13.94
C PRO A 174 -24.11 17.67 -15.35
N PRO A 175 -22.95 17.24 -15.84
CA PRO A 175 -22.16 16.11 -15.38
C PRO A 175 -21.10 16.45 -14.31
N TYR A 176 -20.97 17.70 -13.90
CA TYR A 176 -19.88 18.15 -13.01
C TYR A 176 -20.08 17.75 -11.56
N GLN A 177 -21.33 17.71 -11.11
CA GLN A 177 -21.67 17.50 -9.70
C GLN A 177 -22.62 16.32 -9.50
N ALA A 178 -22.61 15.74 -8.30
CA ALA A 178 -23.52 14.71 -7.85
C ALA A 178 -24.87 15.30 -7.43
N ASP A 179 -25.94 14.52 -7.58
CA ASP A 179 -27.21 14.83 -6.93
C ASP A 179 -27.06 14.76 -5.40
N TYR A 180 -27.52 15.78 -4.69
CA TYR A 180 -27.57 15.71 -3.23
C TYR A 180 -28.80 14.93 -2.78
N VAL A 181 -28.60 14.08 -1.80
CA VAL A 181 -29.67 13.36 -1.10
C VAL A 181 -29.47 13.60 0.38
N SER A 182 -30.43 14.24 1.03
CA SER A 182 -30.42 14.50 2.47
C SER A 182 -30.41 13.17 3.24
N MET A 183 -29.62 13.14 4.31
CA MET A 183 -29.49 11.97 5.17
C MET A 183 -30.21 12.17 6.50
N GLU A 184 -30.82 11.11 7.01
CA GLU A 184 -31.48 11.05 8.29
C GLU A 184 -30.59 10.37 9.33
N ALA A 185 -30.31 11.04 10.44
CA ALA A 185 -29.55 10.42 11.53
C ALA A 185 -30.40 9.35 12.22
N VAL A 186 -29.84 8.17 12.37
CA VAL A 186 -30.48 7.03 13.05
C VAL A 186 -29.99 6.90 14.50
N ARG A 187 -28.85 7.51 14.81
CA ARG A 187 -28.32 7.51 16.18
C ARG A 187 -29.32 8.15 17.15
N SER A 188 -29.60 7.45 18.24
CA SER A 188 -30.58 7.84 19.26
C SER A 188 -29.95 8.18 20.62
N GLU A 189 -28.62 8.17 20.70
CA GLU A 189 -27.92 8.54 21.92
C GLU A 189 -28.22 9.99 22.29
N LEU A 190 -28.33 10.24 23.58
CA LEU A 190 -28.56 11.59 24.09
C LEU A 190 -27.38 12.48 23.74
N SER A 191 -27.65 13.59 23.08
CA SER A 191 -26.67 14.62 22.82
C SER A 191 -26.10 15.17 24.12
N GLN A 192 -24.78 15.27 24.18
CA GLN A 192 -24.08 15.87 25.31
C GLN A 192 -23.89 17.37 25.09
N PRO A 193 -23.74 18.17 26.14
CA PRO A 193 -23.35 19.58 25.99
C PRO A 193 -22.06 19.68 25.15
N GLY A 194 -22.10 20.46 24.07
CA GLY A 194 -20.98 20.62 23.15
C GLY A 194 -21.01 19.70 21.94
N SER A 195 -22.06 18.87 21.76
CA SER A 195 -22.28 18.13 20.50
C SER A 195 -22.69 19.06 19.34
N GLY A 196 -22.54 18.58 18.10
CA GLY A 196 -22.96 19.29 16.90
C GLY A 196 -21.82 20.02 16.19
N VAL A 197 -21.99 21.30 15.88
CA VAL A 197 -20.99 22.11 15.19
C VAL A 197 -20.54 23.29 16.04
N ALA A 198 -19.23 23.48 16.13
CA ALA A 198 -18.63 24.56 16.89
C ALA A 198 -17.50 25.27 16.10
N VAL A 199 -17.14 26.46 16.55
CA VAL A 199 -16.16 27.33 15.89
C VAL A 199 -15.04 27.72 16.85
N ILE A 200 -13.81 27.66 16.36
CA ILE A 200 -12.67 28.35 16.96
C ILE A 200 -12.37 29.58 16.11
N GLU A 201 -12.56 30.78 16.67
CA GLU A 201 -12.26 32.02 15.98
C GLU A 201 -10.81 32.43 16.28
N LEU A 202 -10.04 32.66 15.23
CA LEU A 202 -8.70 33.21 15.39
C LEU A 202 -8.72 34.73 15.45
N GLU A 203 -7.92 35.28 16.36
CA GLU A 203 -7.69 36.70 16.47
C GLU A 203 -6.93 37.27 15.26
N SER A 204 -6.95 38.60 15.13
CA SER A 204 -6.22 39.28 14.07
C SER A 204 -4.71 39.00 14.13
N LYS A 205 -4.11 38.78 12.97
CA LYS A 205 -2.67 38.48 12.75
C LYS A 205 -2.17 37.15 13.31
N CYS A 206 -3.07 36.19 13.59
CA CYS A 206 -2.68 34.85 13.95
C CYS A 206 -1.96 34.14 12.79
N LYS A 207 -1.05 33.23 13.13
CA LYS A 207 -0.28 32.39 12.24
C LYS A 207 -0.67 30.92 12.44
N PRO A 208 -0.22 29.97 11.58
CA PRO A 208 -0.47 28.54 11.76
C PRO A 208 -0.02 28.01 13.13
N GLU A 209 1.08 28.53 13.70
CA GLU A 209 1.57 28.15 15.02
C GLU A 209 0.58 28.52 16.13
N ASP A 210 -0.10 29.68 16.00
CA ASP A 210 -1.08 30.15 16.98
C ASP A 210 -2.36 29.29 16.93
N ASP A 211 -2.80 28.92 15.73
CA ASP A 211 -3.92 27.99 15.55
C ASP A 211 -3.60 26.61 16.15
N ALA A 212 -2.44 26.09 15.86
CA ALA A 212 -1.98 24.80 16.37
C ALA A 212 -1.95 24.79 17.92
N ALA A 213 -1.42 25.87 18.52
CA ALA A 213 -1.37 26.00 19.97
C ALA A 213 -2.78 26.07 20.60
N ARG A 214 -3.70 26.83 20.00
CA ARG A 214 -5.11 26.91 20.45
C ARG A 214 -5.83 25.57 20.38
N ILE A 215 -5.69 24.84 19.27
CA ILE A 215 -6.28 23.51 19.10
C ILE A 215 -5.71 22.53 20.14
N ALA A 216 -4.39 22.50 20.31
CA ALA A 216 -3.74 21.63 21.30
C ALA A 216 -4.20 21.95 22.73
N SER A 217 -4.33 23.25 23.08
CA SER A 217 -4.85 23.70 24.35
C SER A 217 -6.29 23.25 24.57
N TRP A 218 -7.15 23.45 23.57
CA TRP A 218 -8.54 23.02 23.64
C TRP A 218 -8.66 21.50 23.82
N ILE A 219 -7.90 20.71 23.04
CA ILE A 219 -7.87 19.24 23.20
C ILE A 219 -7.41 18.87 24.62
N LYS A 220 -6.38 19.55 25.16
CA LYS A 220 -5.92 19.31 26.53
C LYS A 220 -7.02 19.57 27.57
N GLY A 221 -7.76 20.67 27.42
CA GLY A 221 -8.94 20.99 28.24
C GLY A 221 -10.01 19.92 28.11
N ALA A 222 -10.32 19.47 26.92
CA ALA A 222 -11.29 18.41 26.65
C ALA A 222 -10.89 17.10 27.33
N LEU A 223 -9.62 16.68 27.24
CA LEU A 223 -9.08 15.49 27.91
C LEU A 223 -9.10 15.64 29.44
N ASN A 224 -9.10 16.86 29.97
CA ASN A 224 -9.22 17.16 31.40
C ASN A 224 -10.67 17.31 31.88
N GLY A 225 -11.67 17.00 31.04
CA GLY A 225 -13.08 16.92 31.41
C GLY A 225 -13.94 18.14 31.05
N SER A 226 -13.46 19.07 30.19
CA SER A 226 -14.29 20.19 29.68
C SER A 226 -15.24 19.76 28.54
N LEU A 227 -15.12 18.54 28.04
CA LEU A 227 -15.97 17.95 26.99
C LEU A 227 -16.42 16.57 27.43
N THR A 228 -17.67 16.23 27.13
CA THR A 228 -18.23 14.88 27.26
C THR A 228 -18.74 14.41 25.90
N LEU A 229 -18.58 13.11 25.61
CA LEU A 229 -18.98 12.50 24.36
C LEU A 229 -20.09 11.48 24.56
N SER A 230 -21.06 11.45 23.65
CA SER A 230 -22.00 10.35 23.54
C SER A 230 -21.27 9.15 22.96
N ARG A 231 -21.37 8.00 23.61
CA ARG A 231 -20.77 6.74 23.16
C ARG A 231 -21.79 5.85 22.50
N SER A 232 -21.36 5.08 21.49
CA SER A 232 -22.20 3.99 20.98
C SER A 232 -22.18 2.80 21.95
N PRO A 233 -23.16 1.90 21.88
CA PRO A 233 -23.16 0.68 22.69
C PRO A 233 -21.87 -0.14 22.56
N GLU A 234 -21.30 -0.21 21.35
CA GLU A 234 -20.05 -0.95 21.11
C GLU A 234 -18.85 -0.25 21.78
N GLU A 235 -18.84 1.09 21.84
CA GLU A 235 -17.79 1.85 22.52
C GLU A 235 -17.89 1.68 24.04
N GLU A 236 -19.11 1.65 24.59
CA GLU A 236 -19.35 1.38 26.02
C GLU A 236 -18.95 -0.06 26.41
N GLU A 237 -19.28 -1.05 25.57
CA GLU A 237 -18.83 -2.43 25.74
C GLU A 237 -17.30 -2.56 25.66
N ALA A 238 -16.64 -1.74 24.85
CA ALA A 238 -15.18 -1.65 24.76
C ALA A 238 -14.54 -0.92 25.97
N GLY A 239 -15.34 -0.44 26.92
CA GLY A 239 -14.90 0.21 28.15
C GLY A 239 -14.56 1.68 28.02
N LEU A 240 -15.03 2.37 26.95
CA LEU A 240 -14.90 3.81 26.80
C LEU A 240 -16.04 4.51 27.57
N ASP A 241 -15.67 5.40 28.46
CA ASP A 241 -16.62 6.26 29.16
C ASP A 241 -16.89 7.56 28.35
N GLN A 242 -17.69 8.47 28.89
CA GLN A 242 -18.04 9.74 28.26
C GLN A 242 -16.87 10.73 28.19
N ASN A 243 -15.78 10.50 28.94
CA ASN A 243 -14.60 11.36 28.84
C ASN A 243 -13.85 11.07 27.56
N PRO A 244 -13.43 12.11 26.79
CA PRO A 244 -12.68 11.87 25.58
C PRO A 244 -11.29 11.34 25.87
N VAL A 245 -10.81 10.48 24.96
CA VAL A 245 -9.43 9.99 24.93
C VAL A 245 -8.72 10.57 23.69
N PRO A 246 -7.39 10.60 23.64
CA PRO A 246 -6.69 11.19 22.47
C PRO A 246 -7.13 10.65 21.12
N GLY A 247 -7.48 9.39 21.03
CA GLY A 247 -7.96 8.75 19.80
C GLY A 247 -9.31 9.23 19.29
N ASP A 248 -10.08 9.94 20.11
CA ASP A 248 -11.35 10.54 19.72
C ASP A 248 -11.19 11.76 18.80
N PHE A 249 -9.99 12.35 18.74
CA PHE A 249 -9.73 13.57 18.00
C PHE A 249 -9.07 13.29 16.65
N LEU A 250 -9.61 13.93 15.61
CA LEU A 250 -9.09 13.91 14.25
C LEU A 250 -8.91 15.37 13.78
N ILE A 251 -7.67 15.77 13.55
CA ILE A 251 -7.33 17.10 13.02
C ILE A 251 -7.13 16.93 11.51
N LEU A 252 -7.93 17.67 10.73
CA LEU A 252 -7.88 17.66 9.28
C LEU A 252 -7.32 18.96 8.73
N LEU A 253 -6.31 18.85 7.89
CA LEU A 253 -5.75 19.95 7.13
C LEU A 253 -6.05 19.78 5.64
N HIS A 254 -6.33 20.87 4.96
CA HIS A 254 -6.54 20.85 3.51
C HIS A 254 -5.25 20.50 2.76
N TYR A 255 -4.12 21.09 3.18
CA TYR A 255 -2.79 20.84 2.64
C TYR A 255 -1.86 20.26 3.71
N LYS A 256 -0.82 19.53 3.28
CA LYS A 256 0.22 18.99 4.17
C LYS A 256 1.10 20.08 4.78
N LYS A 257 1.14 21.26 4.17
CA LYS A 257 1.88 22.40 4.67
C LYS A 257 1.42 22.73 6.09
N ASP A 258 2.34 23.12 6.94
CA ASP A 258 2.14 23.51 8.33
C ASP A 258 1.70 22.35 9.28
N MET A 259 1.57 21.12 8.79
CA MET A 259 1.19 19.95 9.62
C MET A 259 2.15 19.71 10.78
N ALA A 260 3.43 20.03 10.59
CA ALA A 260 4.45 19.94 11.62
C ALA A 260 4.17 20.87 12.81
N GLU A 261 3.55 22.04 12.58
CA GLU A 261 3.23 23.00 13.66
C GLU A 261 2.19 22.41 14.61
N TYR A 262 1.18 21.73 14.08
CA TYR A 262 0.16 21.05 14.89
C TYR A 262 0.76 19.88 15.68
N ALA A 263 1.66 19.13 15.06
CA ALA A 263 2.36 18.04 15.74
C ALA A 263 3.24 18.55 16.89
N ARG A 264 3.96 19.68 16.70
CA ARG A 264 4.76 20.33 17.74
C ARG A 264 3.88 20.82 18.88
N ALA A 265 2.75 21.45 18.58
CA ALA A 265 1.83 21.94 19.60
C ALA A 265 1.25 20.79 20.46
N LEU A 266 0.89 19.66 19.84
CA LEU A 266 0.44 18.48 20.57
C LEU A 266 1.56 17.87 21.42
N GLU A 267 2.78 17.78 20.87
CA GLU A 267 3.96 17.30 21.60
C GLU A 267 4.28 18.16 22.81
N PHE A 268 4.24 19.50 22.65
CA PHE A 268 4.44 20.48 23.72
C PHE A 268 3.44 20.29 24.86
N MET A 269 2.17 20.01 24.54
CA MET A 269 1.12 19.74 25.53
C MET A 269 1.18 18.34 26.13
N GLY A 270 2.12 17.49 25.69
CA GLY A 270 2.21 16.10 26.11
C GLY A 270 1.04 15.23 25.62
N ILE A 271 0.39 15.62 24.53
CA ILE A 271 -0.72 14.88 23.93
C ILE A 271 -0.15 13.87 22.92
N PRO A 272 -0.41 12.58 23.06
CA PRO A 272 0.05 11.60 22.09
C PRO A 272 -0.67 11.81 20.74
N TYR A 273 0.10 11.84 19.66
CA TYR A 273 -0.41 12.05 18.31
C TYR A 273 0.18 11.08 17.32
N GLN A 274 -0.47 10.97 16.16
CA GLN A 274 -0.03 10.23 15.00
C GLN A 274 -0.28 11.06 13.74
N ILE A 275 0.75 11.18 12.90
CA ILE A 275 0.63 11.86 11.60
C ILE A 275 0.45 10.78 10.53
N THR A 276 -0.66 10.84 9.78
CA THR A 276 -0.94 9.91 8.70
C THR A 276 -0.70 10.58 7.35
N GLY A 277 0.14 9.97 6.51
CA GLY A 277 0.46 10.49 5.18
C GLY A 277 1.42 11.67 5.16
N ALA A 278 2.17 11.91 6.23
CA ALA A 278 3.14 13.02 6.35
C ALA A 278 4.59 12.58 6.19
N SER A 279 4.91 11.32 6.04
CA SER A 279 6.27 10.89 5.75
C SER A 279 6.60 11.17 4.27
N ASP A 280 6.86 12.44 3.98
CA ASP A 280 7.64 12.79 2.81
C ASP A 280 9.08 12.38 3.12
N LEU A 281 9.47 11.20 2.65
CA LEU A 281 10.84 10.69 2.82
C LEU A 281 11.85 11.70 2.30
N SER A 282 11.49 12.46 1.27
CA SER A 282 12.33 13.48 0.65
C SER A 282 12.55 14.71 1.56
N ALA A 283 11.56 15.08 2.37
CA ALA A 283 11.63 16.22 3.28
C ALA A 283 12.35 15.90 4.59
N SER A 284 12.61 14.61 4.89
CA SER A 284 13.34 14.23 6.11
C SER A 284 14.80 14.67 6.05
N PHE A 285 15.15 15.57 6.97
CA PHE A 285 16.55 16.02 7.13
C PHE A 285 17.50 14.84 7.34
N TYR A 286 17.12 13.89 8.18
CA TYR A 286 17.94 12.72 8.51
C TYR A 286 18.14 11.79 7.33
N ASN A 287 17.14 11.59 6.47
CA ASN A 287 17.27 10.80 5.25
C ASN A 287 18.21 11.47 4.24
N GLN A 288 18.17 12.81 4.12
CA GLN A 288 19.09 13.56 3.26
C GLN A 288 20.54 13.48 3.77
N GLU A 289 20.74 13.61 5.09
CA GLU A 289 22.08 13.45 5.68
C GLU A 289 22.59 12.01 5.54
N LEU A 290 21.71 11.01 5.73
CA LEU A 290 22.06 9.60 5.50
C LEU A 290 22.48 9.37 4.04
N LEU A 291 21.77 9.91 3.06
CA LEU A 291 22.15 9.81 1.64
C LEU A 291 23.52 10.43 1.38
N ARG A 292 23.88 11.58 2.02
CA ARG A 292 25.21 12.17 1.91
C ARG A 292 26.30 11.23 2.42
N LEU A 293 26.05 10.58 3.57
CA LEU A 293 26.96 9.57 4.12
C LEU A 293 27.11 8.39 3.17
N LEU A 294 26.00 7.84 2.69
CA LEU A 294 26.00 6.67 1.80
C LEU A 294 26.72 6.95 0.47
N ARG A 295 26.54 8.15 -0.11
CA ARG A 295 27.28 8.56 -1.31
C ARG A 295 28.80 8.61 -1.08
N ALA A 296 29.24 9.17 0.04
CA ALA A 296 30.66 9.21 0.39
C ALA A 296 31.24 7.80 0.61
N VAL A 297 30.47 6.88 1.18
CA VAL A 297 30.88 5.49 1.38
C VAL A 297 30.93 4.72 0.05
N ALA A 298 29.96 4.95 -0.85
CA ALA A 298 29.86 4.25 -2.14
C ALA A 298 31.00 4.59 -3.10
N ASP A 299 31.51 5.82 -3.04
CA ASP A 299 32.68 6.25 -3.85
C ASP A 299 33.73 7.00 -2.98
N PRO A 300 34.72 6.30 -2.47
CA PRO A 300 35.80 6.90 -1.69
C PRO A 300 36.64 7.96 -2.45
N ASN A 301 36.50 8.03 -3.77
CA ASN A 301 37.26 8.95 -4.62
C ASN A 301 36.44 10.17 -5.04
N ASP A 302 35.19 10.31 -4.60
CA ASP A 302 34.38 11.52 -4.79
C ASP A 302 34.68 12.53 -3.66
N PRO A 303 35.53 13.56 -3.91
CA PRO A 303 35.84 14.55 -2.88
C PRO A 303 34.66 15.45 -2.53
N VAL A 304 33.68 15.61 -3.42
CA VAL A 304 32.51 16.47 -3.19
C VAL A 304 31.55 15.77 -2.24
N ALA A 305 31.25 14.50 -2.48
CA ALA A 305 30.43 13.69 -1.59
C ALA A 305 31.08 13.57 -0.20
N LEU A 306 32.38 13.33 -0.14
CA LEU A 306 33.11 13.24 1.12
C LEU A 306 33.09 14.58 1.91
N VAL A 307 33.37 15.71 1.27
CA VAL A 307 33.34 17.02 1.95
C VAL A 307 31.92 17.34 2.43
N ALA A 308 30.89 17.04 1.64
CA ALA A 308 29.50 17.22 2.05
C ALA A 308 29.16 16.39 3.29
N CYS A 309 29.62 15.14 3.34
CA CYS A 309 29.44 14.24 4.49
C CYS A 309 30.21 14.74 5.73
N LEU A 310 31.48 15.16 5.57
CA LEU A 310 32.29 15.66 6.68
C LEU A 310 31.73 16.93 7.32
N ARG A 311 31.10 17.82 6.53
CA ARG A 311 30.40 19.00 7.04
C ARG A 311 29.04 18.72 7.65
N GLY A 312 28.45 17.59 7.28
CA GLY A 312 27.07 17.22 7.62
C GLY A 312 26.93 16.72 9.06
N LEU A 313 25.77 16.17 9.32
CA LEU A 313 25.27 15.74 10.63
C LEU A 313 26.24 14.81 11.37
N PHE A 314 26.88 13.88 10.67
CA PHE A 314 27.65 12.80 11.28
C PHE A 314 29.00 13.25 11.86
N PHE A 315 29.65 14.22 11.24
CA PHE A 315 31.00 14.62 11.61
C PHE A 315 31.11 16.09 12.00
N GLY A 316 30.32 16.99 11.43
CA GLY A 316 30.25 18.39 11.80
C GLY A 316 31.56 19.18 11.66
N LEU A 317 32.46 18.76 10.74
CA LEU A 317 33.72 19.44 10.55
C LEU A 317 33.54 20.85 9.98
N SER A 318 34.19 21.83 10.59
CA SER A 318 34.10 23.22 10.14
C SER A 318 34.84 23.45 8.82
N ASP A 319 34.42 24.49 8.07
CA ASP A 319 35.12 24.90 6.83
C ASP A 319 36.60 25.24 7.10
N GLN A 320 36.91 25.74 8.30
CA GLN A 320 38.31 25.99 8.71
C GLN A 320 39.11 24.68 8.80
N TYR A 321 38.57 23.62 9.40
CA TYR A 321 39.24 22.34 9.51
C TYR A 321 39.47 21.70 8.13
N LEU A 322 38.49 21.82 7.23
CA LEU A 322 38.61 21.35 5.84
C LEU A 322 39.69 22.13 5.08
N TYR A 323 39.79 23.44 5.28
CA TYR A 323 40.81 24.28 4.67
C TYR A 323 42.20 23.96 5.19
N GLU A 324 42.40 23.85 6.51
CA GLU A 324 43.65 23.48 7.14
C GLU A 324 44.14 22.11 6.67
N TYR A 325 43.23 21.15 6.57
CA TYR A 325 43.53 19.81 6.02
C TYR A 325 44.04 19.90 4.58
N LYS A 326 43.38 20.70 3.73
CA LYS A 326 43.78 20.87 2.33
C LYS A 326 45.14 21.56 2.20
N VAL A 327 45.40 22.61 2.99
CA VAL A 327 46.66 23.35 3.00
C VAL A 327 47.81 22.47 3.50
N ALA A 328 47.56 21.59 4.44
CA ALA A 328 48.58 20.61 4.92
C ALA A 328 48.89 19.51 3.90
N GLY A 329 48.29 19.54 2.70
CA GLY A 329 48.51 18.56 1.65
C GLY A 329 47.55 17.37 1.69
N GLY A 330 46.48 17.46 2.50
CA GLY A 330 45.47 16.42 2.61
C GLY A 330 44.72 16.17 1.28
N TYR A 331 44.44 14.91 1.03
CA TYR A 331 43.66 14.45 -0.09
C TYR A 331 42.28 13.98 0.41
N PHE A 332 41.20 14.53 -0.14
CA PHE A 332 39.84 14.19 0.28
C PHE A 332 39.44 12.80 -0.25
N SER A 333 40.01 11.77 0.37
CA SER A 333 39.60 10.38 0.31
C SER A 333 39.87 9.79 1.69
N PHE A 334 38.90 9.17 2.32
CA PHE A 334 39.08 8.57 3.64
C PHE A 334 39.99 7.34 3.62
N LEU A 335 40.32 6.81 2.44
CA LEU A 335 41.34 5.77 2.27
C LEU A 335 42.76 6.33 2.29
N ALA A 336 42.93 7.64 2.07
CA ALA A 336 44.24 8.29 2.13
C ALA A 336 44.70 8.51 3.60
N PRO A 337 46.02 8.60 3.83
CA PRO A 337 46.51 8.93 5.16
C PRO A 337 46.21 10.39 5.52
N VAL A 338 45.95 10.64 6.80
CA VAL A 338 45.81 11.99 7.33
C VAL A 338 47.23 12.61 7.47
N PRO A 339 47.47 13.87 7.02
CA PRO A 339 48.78 14.53 7.14
C PRO A 339 49.26 14.68 8.58
N GLU A 340 50.51 14.36 8.86
CA GLU A 340 51.09 14.44 10.21
C GLU A 340 51.34 15.87 10.69
N ASN A 341 51.45 16.84 9.76
CA ASN A 341 51.72 18.25 10.04
C ASN A 341 50.49 19.07 10.42
N LEU A 342 49.32 18.42 10.64
CA LEU A 342 48.11 19.06 11.13
C LEU A 342 48.16 19.34 12.64
N ALA A 343 47.50 20.40 13.06
CA ALA A 343 47.24 20.64 14.48
C ALA A 343 46.43 19.47 15.08
N GLU A 344 46.78 19.10 16.33
CA GLU A 344 46.19 17.92 17.00
C GLU A 344 44.66 17.87 16.97
N PRO A 345 43.88 18.94 17.24
CA PRO A 345 42.42 18.90 17.17
C PRO A 345 41.91 18.58 15.77
N VAL A 346 42.53 19.14 14.72
CA VAL A 346 42.13 18.91 13.33
C VAL A 346 42.47 17.49 12.92
N ARG A 347 43.67 17.04 13.24
CA ARG A 347 44.12 15.66 12.95
C ARG A 347 43.20 14.63 13.59
N ASN A 348 42.92 14.76 14.90
CA ASN A 348 42.05 13.83 15.62
C ASN A 348 40.63 13.80 15.02
N ALA A 349 40.09 14.96 14.60
CA ALA A 349 38.79 15.03 13.96
C ALA A 349 38.73 14.27 12.62
N PHE A 350 39.81 14.38 11.79
CA PHE A 350 39.89 13.65 10.53
C PHE A 350 40.17 12.16 10.73
N GLU A 351 41.05 11.80 11.69
CA GLU A 351 41.37 10.41 12.01
C GLU A 351 40.10 9.68 12.52
N GLY A 352 39.31 10.32 13.37
CA GLY A 352 38.04 9.79 13.85
C GLY A 352 37.06 9.58 12.70
N ALA A 353 36.78 10.64 11.93
CA ALA A 353 35.84 10.58 10.81
C ALA A 353 36.27 9.54 9.75
N TYR A 354 37.56 9.48 9.42
CA TYR A 354 38.08 8.49 8.45
C TYR A 354 38.08 7.07 9.01
N GLY A 355 38.21 6.91 10.33
CA GLY A 355 38.02 5.63 11.00
C GLY A 355 36.60 5.08 10.80
N ASP A 356 35.60 5.87 11.14
CA ASP A 356 34.22 5.49 10.99
C ASP A 356 33.84 5.22 9.51
N LEU A 357 34.28 6.08 8.58
CA LEU A 357 34.04 5.90 7.15
C LEU A 357 34.68 4.63 6.58
N LYS A 358 35.85 4.23 7.09
CA LYS A 358 36.50 2.96 6.71
C LYS A 358 35.70 1.77 7.22
N ASP A 359 35.13 1.85 8.42
CA ASP A 359 34.25 0.79 8.93
C ASP A 359 32.97 0.68 8.11
N TYR A 360 32.31 1.80 7.76
CA TYR A 360 31.15 1.81 6.90
C TYR A 360 31.47 1.30 5.49
N TYR A 361 32.65 1.65 4.95
CA TYR A 361 33.11 1.12 3.67
C TYR A 361 33.30 -0.40 3.74
N ARG A 362 33.90 -0.91 4.83
CA ARG A 362 33.99 -2.36 5.04
C ARG A 362 32.64 -3.02 5.08
N PHE A 363 31.63 -2.46 5.77
CA PHE A 363 30.26 -2.99 5.74
C PHE A 363 29.72 -3.04 4.31
N SER A 364 29.97 -2.00 3.50
CA SER A 364 29.50 -1.95 2.11
C SER A 364 30.13 -3.00 1.20
N GLN A 365 31.30 -3.53 1.55
CA GLN A 365 32.04 -4.55 0.79
C GLN A 365 31.74 -5.97 1.27
N ASP A 366 31.58 -6.16 2.58
CA ASP A 366 31.51 -7.48 3.22
C ASP A 366 30.07 -7.98 3.43
N LEU A 367 29.07 -7.08 3.46
CA LEU A 367 27.69 -7.40 3.80
C LEU A 367 26.72 -7.18 2.61
N PRO A 368 25.60 -7.88 2.58
CA PRO A 368 24.51 -7.54 1.66
C PRO A 368 24.08 -6.07 1.83
N PRO A 369 23.66 -5.38 0.75
CA PRO A 369 23.41 -3.93 0.77
C PRO A 369 22.48 -3.45 1.88
N VAL A 370 21.38 -4.17 2.11
CA VAL A 370 20.39 -3.85 3.16
C VAL A 370 21.00 -4.01 4.55
N VAL A 371 21.75 -5.08 4.78
CA VAL A 371 22.42 -5.34 6.07
C VAL A 371 23.51 -4.30 6.33
N ALA A 372 24.25 -3.90 5.29
CA ALA A 372 25.22 -2.82 5.38
C ALA A 372 24.57 -1.49 5.77
N LEU A 373 23.41 -1.16 5.17
CA LEU A 373 22.63 0.02 5.53
C LEU A 373 22.16 -0.02 6.99
N GLU A 374 21.63 -1.16 7.44
CA GLU A 374 21.23 -1.36 8.85
C GLU A 374 22.39 -1.13 9.81
N GLN A 375 23.56 -1.72 9.51
CA GLN A 375 24.76 -1.56 10.34
C GLN A 375 25.26 -0.11 10.37
N ILE A 376 25.19 0.60 9.25
CA ILE A 376 25.56 2.02 9.18
C ILE A 376 24.59 2.86 10.04
N ILE A 377 23.28 2.64 9.92
CA ILE A 377 22.27 3.35 10.72
C ILE A 377 22.45 3.09 12.22
N ASP A 378 22.69 1.83 12.61
CA ASP A 378 22.89 1.46 14.02
C ASP A 378 24.18 2.02 14.60
N THR A 379 25.32 1.82 13.90
CA THR A 379 26.62 2.26 14.40
C THR A 379 26.79 3.78 14.41
N SER A 380 26.17 4.49 13.45
CA SER A 380 26.17 5.96 13.41
C SER A 380 25.33 6.60 14.52
N GLY A 381 24.44 5.84 15.17
CA GLY A 381 23.51 6.37 16.17
C GLY A 381 22.41 7.27 15.58
N LEU A 382 22.12 7.16 14.28
CA LEU A 382 21.19 8.02 13.59
C LEU A 382 19.76 7.92 14.15
N LEU A 383 19.26 6.72 14.42
CA LEU A 383 17.92 6.51 14.96
C LEU A 383 17.71 7.14 16.34
N PRO A 384 18.56 6.87 17.35
CA PRO A 384 18.41 7.53 18.65
C PRO A 384 18.61 9.05 18.57
N LEU A 385 19.46 9.54 17.68
CA LEU A 385 19.61 10.99 17.47
C LEU A 385 18.33 11.59 16.88
N ALA A 386 17.77 11.00 15.84
CA ALA A 386 16.53 11.44 15.23
C ALA A 386 15.37 11.41 16.25
N ALA A 387 15.27 10.33 17.04
CA ALA A 387 14.22 10.17 18.05
C ALA A 387 14.32 11.17 19.22
N ALA A 388 15.51 11.67 19.52
CA ALA A 388 15.76 12.62 20.62
C ALA A 388 15.47 14.09 20.25
N GLN A 389 15.20 14.39 18.99
CA GLN A 389 14.90 15.72 18.50
C GLN A 389 13.41 16.02 18.51
N GLU A 390 13.07 17.26 18.19
CA GLU A 390 11.70 17.70 17.97
C GLU A 390 11.03 16.86 16.88
N LEU A 391 9.79 16.46 17.09
CA LEU A 391 9.08 15.49 16.23
C LEU A 391 9.83 14.14 16.08
N GLY A 392 10.60 13.77 17.09
CA GLY A 392 11.57 12.69 17.01
C GLY A 392 10.99 11.35 16.57
N ARG A 393 9.74 11.03 16.96
CA ARG A 393 9.06 9.81 16.50
C ARG A 393 8.87 9.81 14.98
N SER A 394 8.41 10.92 14.41
CA SER A 394 8.21 11.05 12.95
C SER A 394 9.54 11.01 12.20
N GLN A 395 10.58 11.64 12.75
CA GLN A 395 11.91 11.63 12.14
C GLN A 395 12.53 10.23 12.15
N ALA A 396 12.47 9.54 13.27
CA ALA A 396 12.97 8.15 13.36
C ALA A 396 12.13 7.21 12.47
N ALA A 397 10.82 7.38 12.43
CA ALA A 397 9.95 6.61 11.53
C ALA A 397 10.32 6.80 10.05
N ALA A 398 10.67 8.01 9.62
CA ALA A 398 11.11 8.28 8.24
C ALA A 398 12.40 7.51 7.88
N VAL A 399 13.34 7.37 8.82
CA VAL A 399 14.56 6.57 8.61
C VAL A 399 14.22 5.08 8.50
N ILE A 400 13.33 4.57 9.37
CA ILE A 400 12.89 3.17 9.33
C ILE A 400 12.12 2.87 8.03
N GLN A 401 11.26 3.78 7.58
CA GLN A 401 10.52 3.64 6.32
C GLN A 401 11.47 3.59 5.11
N LEU A 402 12.53 4.41 5.10
CA LEU A 402 13.53 4.35 4.06
C LEU A 402 14.24 2.99 4.04
N LEU A 403 14.63 2.47 5.21
CA LEU A 403 15.24 1.15 5.33
C LEU A 403 14.29 0.05 4.83
N GLU A 404 13.00 0.13 5.16
CA GLU A 404 12.01 -0.84 4.73
C GLU A 404 11.76 -0.78 3.21
N ALA A 405 11.73 0.42 2.62
CA ALA A 405 11.64 0.59 1.17
C ALA A 405 12.82 -0.07 0.44
N VAL A 406 14.05 0.08 0.98
CA VAL A 406 15.24 -0.60 0.45
C VAL A 406 15.12 -2.12 0.59
N ARG A 407 14.64 -2.61 1.74
CA ARG A 407 14.44 -4.04 2.00
C ARG A 407 13.44 -4.69 1.03
N GLN A 408 12.35 -4.01 0.72
CA GLN A 408 11.35 -4.50 -0.24
C GLN A 408 11.92 -4.62 -1.67
N GLN A 409 12.87 -3.77 -2.02
CA GLN A 409 13.53 -3.80 -3.33
C GLN A 409 14.70 -4.78 -3.43
N GLU A 410 15.13 -5.40 -2.32
CA GLU A 410 16.27 -6.32 -2.32
C GLU A 410 16.06 -7.48 -3.32
N ASN A 411 14.86 -8.02 -3.40
CA ASN A 411 14.51 -9.11 -4.33
C ASN A 411 14.26 -8.64 -5.77
N GLN A 412 14.25 -7.32 -6.03
CA GLN A 412 13.89 -6.74 -7.33
C GLN A 412 15.10 -6.15 -8.09
N GLY A 413 16.33 -6.31 -7.61
CA GLY A 413 17.51 -5.89 -8.36
C GLY A 413 18.57 -5.08 -7.61
N ILE A 414 18.53 -4.98 -6.29
CA ILE A 414 19.59 -4.34 -5.50
C ILE A 414 20.70 -5.37 -5.24
N TYR A 415 21.63 -5.46 -6.19
CA TYR A 415 22.75 -6.44 -6.12
C TYR A 415 24.04 -5.84 -5.56
N SER A 416 24.13 -4.53 -5.40
CA SER A 416 25.32 -3.86 -4.88
C SER A 416 24.97 -2.65 -4.04
N PHE A 417 25.89 -2.28 -3.15
CA PHE A 417 25.75 -1.09 -2.30
C PHE A 417 25.55 0.18 -3.12
N LYS A 418 26.25 0.34 -4.26
CA LYS A 418 26.09 1.49 -5.15
C LYS A 418 24.69 1.58 -5.75
N VAL A 419 24.15 0.46 -6.25
CA VAL A 419 22.77 0.41 -6.78
C VAL A 419 21.75 0.76 -5.69
N MET A 420 21.98 0.32 -4.47
CA MET A 420 21.14 0.72 -3.32
C MET A 420 21.19 2.23 -3.08
N VAL A 421 22.37 2.85 -3.12
CA VAL A 421 22.53 4.30 -2.91
C VAL A 421 21.84 5.08 -4.02
N ASP A 422 21.93 4.64 -5.27
CA ASP A 422 21.23 5.24 -6.42
C ASP A 422 19.70 5.09 -6.26
N PHE A 423 19.23 3.97 -5.76
CA PHE A 423 17.82 3.75 -5.44
C PHE A 423 17.32 4.69 -4.33
N VAL A 424 18.08 4.81 -3.22
CA VAL A 424 17.78 5.76 -2.14
C VAL A 424 17.73 7.20 -2.67
N ALA A 425 18.68 7.59 -3.52
CA ALA A 425 18.69 8.90 -4.16
C ALA A 425 17.42 9.13 -4.99
N THR A 426 17.02 8.14 -5.78
CA THR A 426 15.81 8.20 -6.61
C THR A 426 14.55 8.38 -5.78
N ILE A 427 14.39 7.61 -4.69
CA ILE A 427 13.24 7.75 -3.78
C ILE A 427 13.18 9.16 -3.18
N LEU A 428 14.31 9.66 -2.69
CA LEU A 428 14.37 10.96 -2.04
C LEU A 428 14.22 12.13 -3.03
N GLU A 429 14.60 11.97 -4.30
CA GLU A 429 14.42 12.97 -5.35
C GLU A 429 12.99 12.94 -5.94
N ALA A 430 12.39 11.76 -6.07
CA ALA A 430 11.05 11.61 -6.61
C ALA A 430 9.94 12.14 -5.69
N GLY A 431 10.24 12.36 -4.40
CA GLY A 431 9.22 12.73 -3.42
C GLY A 431 8.14 11.63 -3.30
N ALA A 432 8.56 10.36 -3.36
CA ALA A 432 7.64 9.23 -3.37
C ALA A 432 6.72 9.30 -2.15
N GLU A 433 5.46 9.57 -2.40
CA GLU A 433 4.38 9.43 -1.43
C GLU A 433 4.11 7.94 -1.22
N ASP A 434 5.02 7.25 -0.54
CA ASP A 434 4.78 5.85 -0.25
C ASP A 434 3.81 5.71 0.92
N GLU A 435 2.76 4.93 0.69
CA GLU A 435 1.67 4.65 1.64
C GLU A 435 2.09 3.70 2.77
N LEU A 436 3.38 3.47 2.95
CA LEU A 436 3.91 2.63 4.03
C LEU A 436 3.73 3.34 5.38
N SER A 437 2.51 3.28 5.90
CA SER A 437 2.27 3.55 7.31
C SER A 437 2.73 2.32 8.11
N LEU A 438 3.89 2.40 8.73
CA LEU A 438 4.38 1.37 9.66
C LEU A 438 3.56 1.33 10.97
N GLU A 439 2.77 2.36 11.22
CA GLU A 439 1.90 2.42 12.38
C GLU A 439 0.47 2.02 11.98
N GLY A 440 -0.04 0.92 12.54
CA GLY A 440 -1.47 0.64 12.55
C GLY A 440 -2.23 1.81 13.20
N VAL A 441 -3.53 1.94 12.92
CA VAL A 441 -4.37 2.98 13.56
C VAL A 441 -4.36 2.74 15.07
N ASP A 442 -3.63 3.59 15.82
CA ASP A 442 -3.62 3.55 17.30
C ASP A 442 -4.72 4.47 17.83
N ASN A 443 -5.82 3.86 18.26
CA ASN A 443 -6.98 4.58 18.83
C ASN A 443 -6.68 5.35 20.15
N ARG A 444 -5.42 5.36 20.61
CA ARG A 444 -4.98 6.08 21.81
C ARG A 444 -4.24 7.39 21.49
N ARG A 445 -4.24 7.81 20.21
CA ARG A 445 -3.51 8.99 19.75
C ARG A 445 -4.39 9.93 18.94
N VAL A 446 -4.18 11.25 19.09
CA VAL A 446 -4.77 12.26 18.20
C VAL A 446 -4.29 12.00 16.77
N ARG A 447 -5.21 11.86 15.83
CA ARG A 447 -4.87 11.65 14.41
C ARG A 447 -4.77 12.99 13.70
N LEU A 448 -3.67 13.22 13.02
CA LEU A 448 -3.38 14.40 12.23
C LEU A 448 -3.16 13.98 10.77
N MET A 449 -3.98 14.47 9.83
CA MET A 449 -3.89 14.07 8.43
C MET A 449 -4.47 15.11 7.47
N ASN A 450 -4.18 14.95 6.17
CA ASN A 450 -4.83 15.75 5.15
C ASN A 450 -6.21 15.16 4.77
N LEU A 451 -7.05 15.98 4.14
CA LEU A 451 -8.43 15.63 3.83
C LEU A 451 -8.58 14.37 2.98
N HIS A 452 -7.75 14.17 1.97
CA HIS A 452 -7.85 13.01 1.09
C HIS A 452 -7.62 11.69 1.83
N LYS A 453 -6.75 11.69 2.83
CA LYS A 453 -6.48 10.50 3.68
C LYS A 453 -7.58 10.25 4.73
N ALA A 454 -8.44 11.23 4.99
CA ALA A 454 -9.56 11.07 5.91
C ALA A 454 -10.76 10.34 5.31
N LYS A 455 -10.78 10.13 4.00
CA LYS A 455 -11.84 9.35 3.36
C LYS A 455 -11.88 7.93 3.92
N GLY A 456 -13.08 7.42 4.20
CA GLY A 456 -13.28 6.12 4.85
C GLY A 456 -13.06 6.11 6.37
N LEU A 457 -12.47 7.17 6.94
CA LEU A 457 -12.24 7.28 8.38
C LEU A 457 -13.35 8.10 9.06
N GLU A 458 -13.42 8.01 10.39
CA GLU A 458 -14.33 8.79 11.23
C GLU A 458 -13.72 9.03 12.60
N ALA A 459 -14.22 10.03 13.31
CA ALA A 459 -13.85 10.30 14.70
C ALA A 459 -15.03 10.93 15.46
N PRO A 460 -15.12 10.72 16.78
CA PRO A 460 -16.06 11.46 17.61
C PRO A 460 -15.92 12.98 17.46
N VAL A 461 -14.72 13.50 17.43
CA VAL A 461 -14.41 14.93 17.28
C VAL A 461 -13.53 15.14 16.05
N VAL A 462 -13.99 15.94 15.11
CA VAL A 462 -13.22 16.34 13.92
C VAL A 462 -12.98 17.84 13.94
N ILE A 463 -11.73 18.23 13.71
CA ILE A 463 -11.29 19.63 13.72
C ILE A 463 -10.80 19.97 12.32
N LEU A 464 -11.47 20.92 11.65
CA LEU A 464 -11.03 21.49 10.37
C LEU A 464 -10.09 22.65 10.66
N ALA A 465 -8.80 22.39 10.62
CA ALA A 465 -7.73 23.28 11.04
C ALA A 465 -7.05 23.98 9.85
N ASN A 466 -6.12 24.90 10.13
CA ASN A 466 -5.31 25.65 9.16
C ASN A 466 -6.17 26.46 8.17
N PRO A 467 -6.85 27.53 8.61
CA PRO A 467 -7.72 28.35 7.76
C PRO A 467 -6.93 29.31 6.86
N TRP A 468 -5.87 28.83 6.24
CA TRP A 468 -5.03 29.55 5.27
C TRP A 468 -4.85 28.70 3.99
N HIS A 469 -4.28 29.32 2.99
CA HIS A 469 -3.84 28.66 1.76
C HIS A 469 -4.96 28.06 0.90
N ASN A 470 -6.02 28.83 0.63
CA ASN A 470 -7.01 28.49 -0.39
C ASN A 470 -6.48 28.89 -1.79
N GLY A 471 -5.45 28.22 -2.25
CA GLY A 471 -4.86 28.44 -3.57
C GLY A 471 -5.43 27.51 -4.62
N ALA A 472 -6.21 28.06 -5.57
CA ALA A 472 -6.57 27.31 -6.78
C ALA A 472 -5.44 27.45 -7.80
N HIS A 473 -4.86 26.33 -8.21
CA HIS A 473 -4.02 26.32 -9.40
C HIS A 473 -4.90 26.15 -10.65
N PRO A 474 -4.67 26.90 -11.72
CA PRO A 474 -5.39 26.66 -12.97
C PRO A 474 -5.09 25.23 -13.45
N PRO A 475 -6.08 24.55 -14.05
CA PRO A 475 -5.85 23.22 -14.59
C PRO A 475 -4.80 23.25 -15.68
N ASP A 476 -3.97 22.23 -15.73
CA ASP A 476 -2.94 21.99 -16.74
C ASP A 476 -3.23 20.76 -17.60
N PHE A 477 -4.30 20.04 -17.29
CA PHE A 477 -4.71 18.82 -17.98
C PHE A 477 -6.24 18.72 -18.04
N HIS A 478 -6.77 18.26 -19.19
CA HIS A 478 -8.20 17.98 -19.37
C HIS A 478 -8.39 16.77 -20.28
N VAL A 479 -9.40 15.94 -20.01
CA VAL A 479 -9.81 14.84 -20.90
C VAL A 479 -11.20 15.14 -21.45
N SER A 480 -11.26 15.50 -22.74
CA SER A 480 -12.51 15.64 -23.48
C SER A 480 -13.07 14.26 -23.83
N ARG A 481 -14.36 14.05 -23.55
CA ARG A 481 -15.09 12.80 -23.82
C ARG A 481 -16.26 12.98 -24.78
N GLN A 482 -16.11 13.85 -25.73
CA GLN A 482 -17.12 14.08 -26.76
C GLN A 482 -17.00 12.99 -27.85
N GLY A 483 -17.96 12.08 -27.93
CA GLY A 483 -18.03 11.01 -28.91
C GLY A 483 -17.27 9.72 -28.50
N ARG A 484 -16.84 8.94 -29.49
CA ARG A 484 -16.11 7.67 -29.26
C ARG A 484 -14.65 7.86 -28.86
N ASP A 485 -14.07 8.99 -29.24
CA ASP A 485 -12.65 9.26 -29.07
C ASP A 485 -12.42 10.16 -27.86
N GLN A 486 -11.78 9.59 -26.83
CA GLN A 486 -11.30 10.36 -25.70
C GLN A 486 -10.03 11.11 -26.13
N GLN A 487 -10.00 12.41 -25.92
CA GLN A 487 -8.84 13.24 -26.24
C GLN A 487 -8.29 13.89 -24.97
N ALA A 488 -7.01 13.69 -24.72
CA ALA A 488 -6.30 14.33 -23.62
C ALA A 488 -5.64 15.64 -24.12
N HIS A 489 -5.85 16.69 -23.35
CA HIS A 489 -5.30 18.02 -23.59
C HIS A 489 -4.45 18.41 -22.39
N LEU A 490 -3.22 18.82 -22.60
CA LEU A 490 -2.30 19.17 -21.53
C LEU A 490 -1.56 20.48 -21.85
N VAL A 491 -1.20 21.21 -20.82
CA VAL A 491 -0.36 22.40 -20.91
C VAL A 491 1.07 22.05 -20.54
N ILE A 492 2.01 22.52 -21.31
CA ILE A 492 3.43 22.33 -21.05
C ILE A 492 3.97 23.62 -20.44
N SER A 493 4.39 23.52 -19.18
CA SER A 493 4.91 24.66 -18.44
C SER A 493 6.33 24.41 -17.95
N ARG A 494 7.05 25.49 -17.67
CA ARG A 494 8.39 25.48 -17.07
C ARG A 494 8.33 26.27 -15.77
N LYS A 495 8.84 25.71 -14.68
CA LYS A 495 9.08 26.48 -13.46
C LYS A 495 10.16 27.54 -13.71
N VAL A 496 9.80 28.78 -13.47
CA VAL A 496 10.73 29.93 -13.53
C VAL A 496 11.39 30.15 -12.16
N ASN A 497 10.60 29.99 -11.09
CA ASN A 497 11.03 29.98 -9.70
C ASN A 497 10.02 29.16 -8.86
N GLU A 498 10.20 29.11 -7.54
CA GLU A 498 9.32 28.38 -6.63
C GLU A 498 7.84 28.80 -6.72
N PHE A 499 7.57 30.05 -7.12
CA PHE A 499 6.23 30.64 -7.11
C PHE A 499 5.59 30.82 -8.49
N ASN A 500 6.40 30.78 -9.56
CA ASN A 500 5.93 31.13 -10.90
C ASN A 500 6.28 30.05 -11.94
N SER A 501 5.29 29.68 -12.74
CA SER A 501 5.46 28.85 -13.93
C SER A 501 5.11 29.64 -15.19
N GLU A 502 5.85 29.42 -16.26
CA GLU A 502 5.61 29.97 -17.57
C GLU A 502 5.01 28.88 -18.47
N ILE A 503 3.87 29.15 -19.08
CA ILE A 503 3.28 28.25 -20.09
C ILE A 503 4.10 28.35 -21.37
N LEU A 504 4.76 27.29 -21.76
CA LEU A 504 5.57 27.14 -22.95
C LEU A 504 4.76 26.76 -24.18
N ALA A 505 3.80 25.84 -24.00
CA ALA A 505 2.95 25.35 -25.09
C ALA A 505 1.58 24.93 -24.53
N GLN A 506 0.54 25.08 -25.35
CA GLN A 506 -0.83 24.68 -25.00
C GLN A 506 -1.61 24.30 -26.26
N PRO A 507 -2.62 23.41 -26.19
CA PRO A 507 -3.43 23.04 -27.33
C PRO A 507 -4.31 24.21 -27.79
N ALA A 508 -4.70 24.21 -29.07
CA ALA A 508 -5.69 25.15 -29.60
C ALA A 508 -7.02 24.99 -28.82
N GLY A 509 -7.62 26.14 -28.50
CA GLY A 509 -8.88 26.14 -27.73
C GLY A 509 -8.73 25.80 -26.25
N TRP A 510 -7.53 25.82 -25.69
CA TRP A 510 -7.28 25.49 -24.27
C TRP A 510 -8.18 26.23 -23.29
N ASP A 511 -8.53 27.46 -23.54
CA ASP A 511 -9.36 28.26 -22.65
C ASP A 511 -10.74 27.60 -22.39
N ALA A 512 -11.32 26.96 -23.40
CA ALA A 512 -12.57 26.21 -23.25
C ALA A 512 -12.38 24.94 -22.41
N TYR A 513 -11.34 24.18 -22.66
CA TYR A 513 -11.00 22.98 -21.88
C TYR A 513 -10.64 23.33 -20.44
N CYS A 514 -9.91 24.42 -20.24
CA CYS A 514 -9.58 24.93 -18.91
C CYS A 514 -10.84 25.36 -18.14
N ALA A 515 -11.79 26.01 -18.80
CA ALA A 515 -13.05 26.40 -18.16
C ALA A 515 -13.90 25.17 -17.78
N GLU A 516 -13.98 24.17 -18.65
CA GLU A 516 -14.69 22.91 -18.36
C GLU A 516 -14.03 22.15 -17.19
N GLU A 517 -12.70 22.01 -17.21
CA GLU A 517 -11.98 21.35 -16.12
C GLU A 517 -12.13 22.09 -14.78
N THR A 518 -12.18 23.43 -14.83
CA THR A 518 -12.42 24.24 -13.64
C THR A 518 -13.78 23.91 -13.00
N CYS A 519 -14.83 23.67 -13.77
CA CYS A 519 -16.12 23.23 -13.24
C CYS A 519 -16.03 21.90 -12.49
N TYR A 520 -15.27 20.93 -13.02
CA TYR A 520 -15.02 19.66 -12.34
C TYR A 520 -14.24 19.84 -11.04
N LEU A 521 -13.21 20.66 -11.04
CA LEU A 521 -12.37 20.93 -9.86
C LEU A 521 -13.14 21.70 -8.78
N ASP A 522 -13.98 22.65 -9.16
CA ASP A 522 -14.83 23.38 -8.20
C ASP A 522 -15.89 22.47 -7.57
N ALA A 523 -16.48 21.56 -8.38
CA ALA A 523 -17.38 20.54 -7.86
C ALA A 523 -16.65 19.56 -6.91
N GLU A 524 -15.42 19.15 -7.24
CA GLU A 524 -14.62 18.29 -6.37
C GLU A 524 -14.26 18.96 -5.04
N ARG A 525 -13.99 20.26 -5.03
CA ARG A 525 -13.76 21.02 -3.79
C ARG A 525 -14.95 20.96 -2.85
N ILE A 526 -16.18 21.10 -3.39
CA ILE A 526 -17.42 20.97 -2.60
C ILE A 526 -17.53 19.55 -2.04
N ARG A 527 -17.27 18.52 -2.85
CA ARG A 527 -17.28 17.13 -2.38
C ARG A 527 -16.21 16.87 -1.31
N LEU A 528 -15.04 17.49 -1.44
CA LEU A 528 -13.98 17.38 -0.44
C LEU A 528 -14.38 18.00 0.90
N LEU A 529 -15.07 19.15 0.89
CA LEU A 529 -15.66 19.76 2.10
C LEU A 529 -16.75 18.85 2.71
N TYR A 530 -17.58 18.25 1.87
CA TYR A 530 -18.60 17.30 2.31
C TYR A 530 -17.96 16.07 2.99
N VAL A 531 -16.91 15.50 2.39
CA VAL A 531 -16.17 14.41 3.00
C VAL A 531 -15.61 14.83 4.36
N ALA A 532 -14.98 16.02 4.46
CA ALA A 532 -14.41 16.53 5.70
C ALA A 532 -15.46 16.66 6.81
N ALA A 533 -16.58 17.30 6.51
CA ALA A 533 -17.66 17.54 7.47
C ALA A 533 -18.35 16.25 7.94
N THR A 534 -18.50 15.27 7.05
CA THR A 534 -19.13 13.98 7.34
C THR A 534 -18.25 12.99 8.09
N ARG A 535 -17.03 13.37 8.48
CA ARG A 535 -16.16 12.50 9.32
C ARG A 535 -16.52 12.57 10.79
N ALA A 536 -17.18 13.65 11.24
CA ALA A 536 -17.54 13.86 12.63
C ALA A 536 -18.73 12.98 13.06
N ARG A 537 -18.58 12.37 14.23
CA ARG A 537 -19.66 11.58 14.85
C ARG A 537 -20.43 12.38 15.88
N ASN A 538 -19.74 13.14 16.74
CA ASN A 538 -20.32 13.88 17.86
C ASN A 538 -20.14 15.39 17.72
N LEU A 539 -18.95 15.85 17.32
CA LEU A 539 -18.60 17.27 17.26
C LEU A 539 -17.75 17.57 16.02
N LEU A 540 -18.18 18.54 15.23
CA LEU A 540 -17.39 19.15 14.16
C LEU A 540 -16.92 20.53 14.62
N VAL A 541 -15.62 20.73 14.68
CA VAL A 541 -15.00 22.02 15.00
C VAL A 541 -14.43 22.64 13.74
N VAL A 542 -14.82 23.85 13.41
CA VAL A 542 -14.30 24.59 12.25
C VAL A 542 -13.48 25.79 12.73
N VAL A 543 -12.23 25.88 12.30
CA VAL A 543 -11.40 27.05 12.60
C VAL A 543 -11.63 28.14 11.55
N THR A 544 -11.87 29.36 11.99
CA THR A 544 -12.10 30.50 11.11
C THR A 544 -11.05 31.59 11.30
N ASN A 545 -10.69 32.27 10.21
CA ASN A 545 -9.73 33.36 10.19
C ASN A 545 -10.40 34.64 9.71
N ASN A 546 -10.65 35.57 10.63
CA ASN A 546 -11.37 36.80 10.35
C ASN A 546 -10.57 37.84 9.53
N ASP A 547 -9.23 37.75 9.49
CA ASP A 547 -8.39 38.68 8.72
C ASP A 547 -8.46 38.44 7.22
N THR A 548 -8.49 37.16 6.81
CA THR A 548 -8.44 36.74 5.39
C THR A 548 -9.39 35.57 5.14
N PRO A 549 -10.71 35.72 5.41
CA PRO A 549 -11.63 34.58 5.35
C PRO A 549 -11.65 33.90 3.99
N LYS A 550 -11.60 34.66 2.89
CA LYS A 550 -11.57 34.11 1.51
C LYS A 550 -10.34 33.28 1.19
N LYS A 551 -9.30 33.35 2.01
CA LYS A 551 -8.10 32.50 1.89
C LYS A 551 -8.23 31.19 2.65
N SER A 552 -9.28 31.02 3.44
CA SER A 552 -9.57 29.78 4.14
C SER A 552 -10.16 28.74 3.19
N PRO A 553 -9.69 27.50 3.22
CA PRO A 553 -10.35 26.40 2.50
C PRO A 553 -11.75 26.10 3.06
N TRP A 554 -12.02 26.54 4.31
CA TRP A 554 -13.31 26.39 5.00
C TRP A 554 -14.27 27.54 4.76
N TYR A 555 -13.86 28.60 4.02
CA TYR A 555 -14.68 29.78 3.74
C TYR A 555 -16.10 29.48 3.25
N PRO A 556 -16.33 28.47 2.39
CA PRO A 556 -17.69 28.14 2.00
C PRO A 556 -18.59 27.76 3.17
N LEU A 557 -18.07 27.23 4.27
CA LEU A 557 -18.84 26.84 5.44
C LEU A 557 -19.26 28.02 6.32
N GLU A 558 -18.58 29.18 6.26
CA GLU A 558 -18.77 30.31 7.17
C GLU A 558 -20.21 30.83 7.21
N LYS A 559 -20.92 30.83 6.08
CA LYS A 559 -22.34 31.23 6.02
C LYS A 559 -23.22 30.43 7.00
N TYR A 560 -22.88 29.19 7.25
CA TYR A 560 -23.64 28.24 8.08
C TYR A 560 -23.09 28.13 9.51
N LEU A 561 -22.00 28.84 9.83
CA LEU A 561 -21.38 28.84 11.14
C LEU A 561 -21.86 29.98 12.06
N MET A 562 -22.74 30.87 11.57
CA MET A 562 -23.18 32.06 12.33
C MET A 562 -23.89 31.71 13.64
N GLU A 563 -24.62 30.60 13.68
CA GLU A 563 -25.33 30.10 14.85
C GLU A 563 -24.56 29.01 15.62
N ALA A 564 -23.39 28.63 15.13
CA ALA A 564 -22.55 27.59 15.76
C ALA A 564 -21.96 28.06 17.09
N ALA A 565 -21.84 27.14 18.03
CA ALA A 565 -21.25 27.42 19.34
C ALA A 565 -19.80 27.87 19.19
N ARG A 566 -19.41 28.94 19.90
CA ARG A 566 -18.02 29.39 19.95
C ARG A 566 -17.32 28.71 21.10
N LEU A 567 -16.21 28.09 20.82
CA LEU A 567 -15.40 27.41 21.83
C LEU A 567 -14.51 28.43 22.52
N ASP A 568 -14.68 28.54 23.85
CA ASP A 568 -13.80 29.34 24.69
C ASP A 568 -12.53 28.52 25.00
N ILE A 569 -11.37 29.09 24.63
CA ILE A 569 -10.09 28.41 24.79
C ILE A 569 -9.36 29.05 25.95
N PRO A 570 -9.10 28.31 27.03
CA PRO A 570 -8.31 28.84 28.14
C PRO A 570 -6.90 29.26 27.66
N MET A 571 -6.58 30.55 27.79
CA MET A 571 -5.24 31.05 27.43
C MET A 571 -4.19 30.83 28.52
N ASP A 572 -4.61 30.56 29.75
CA ASP A 572 -3.73 30.17 30.85
C ASP A 572 -3.47 28.67 30.80
N ILE A 573 -2.49 28.31 30.00
CA ILE A 573 -1.96 26.96 29.99
C ILE A 573 -0.83 26.96 31.01
N ASP A 574 -1.03 26.26 32.11
CA ASP A 574 0.10 25.77 32.89
C ASP A 574 1.00 25.01 31.91
N GLU A 575 2.18 25.53 31.65
CA GLU A 575 3.19 24.79 30.87
C GLU A 575 3.27 23.40 31.45
N ALA A 576 2.84 22.41 30.66
CA ALA A 576 3.08 21.05 31.07
C ALA A 576 4.59 20.93 31.33
N PRO A 577 5.04 20.53 32.51
CA PRO A 577 6.46 20.46 32.78
C PRO A 577 7.06 19.65 31.65
N LEU A 578 7.94 20.33 30.88
CA LEU A 578 8.74 19.62 29.85
C LEU A 578 9.21 18.34 30.52
N PRO A 579 9.00 17.16 29.92
CA PRO A 579 9.45 15.91 30.50
C PRO A 579 10.89 16.16 30.91
N ALA A 580 11.18 16.00 32.21
CA ALA A 580 12.47 16.34 32.79
C ALA A 580 13.52 15.79 31.85
N LYS A 581 14.41 16.67 31.29
CA LYS A 581 15.44 16.23 30.36
C LYS A 581 16.12 15.05 31.03
N SER A 582 15.74 13.86 30.65
CA SER A 582 16.40 12.66 31.15
C SER A 582 17.84 12.79 30.66
N THR A 583 18.75 12.96 31.59
CA THR A 583 20.17 12.94 31.28
C THR A 583 20.50 11.50 30.87
N VAL A 584 20.36 11.23 29.58
CA VAL A 584 20.77 9.95 29.00
C VAL A 584 22.29 9.91 29.04
N THR A 585 22.84 9.04 29.87
CA THR A 585 24.30 8.85 29.93
C THR A 585 24.73 7.75 28.94
N PRO A 586 26.00 7.77 28.49
CA PRO A 586 26.53 6.69 27.64
C PRO A 586 26.35 5.30 28.22
N GLU A 587 26.42 5.17 29.56
CA GLU A 587 26.24 3.91 30.28
C GLU A 587 24.77 3.43 30.17
N MET A 588 23.78 4.32 30.25
CA MET A 588 22.38 3.98 30.04
C MET A 588 22.13 3.49 28.62
N VAL A 589 22.73 4.15 27.60
CA VAL A 589 22.62 3.71 26.21
C VAL A 589 23.25 2.34 26.01
N ALA A 590 24.43 2.10 26.60
CA ALA A 590 25.10 0.80 26.54
C ALA A 590 24.26 -0.30 27.21
N ALA A 591 23.69 -0.03 28.37
CA ALA A 591 22.83 -0.99 29.09
C ALA A 591 21.57 -1.35 28.28
N VAL A 592 20.90 -0.36 27.68
CA VAL A 592 19.73 -0.60 26.82
C VAL A 592 20.11 -1.38 25.57
N ARG A 593 21.24 -1.08 24.93
CA ARG A 593 21.74 -1.86 23.78
C ARG A 593 21.98 -3.33 24.14
N GLU A 594 22.60 -3.61 25.29
CA GLU A 594 22.80 -4.99 25.73
C GLU A 594 21.48 -5.70 26.07
N GLN A 595 20.52 -4.97 26.65
CA GLN A 595 19.18 -5.50 26.88
C GLN A 595 18.48 -5.85 25.56
N ILE A 596 18.49 -4.94 24.58
CA ILE A 596 17.90 -5.18 23.26
C ILE A 596 18.57 -6.38 22.57
N LYS A 597 19.90 -6.48 22.61
CA LYS A 597 20.61 -7.65 22.06
C LYS A 597 20.20 -8.95 22.75
N ALA A 598 20.03 -8.92 24.07
CA ALA A 598 19.57 -10.09 24.83
C ALA A 598 18.14 -10.48 24.46
N GLU A 599 17.24 -9.50 24.31
CA GLU A 599 15.85 -9.71 23.88
C GLU A 599 15.78 -10.24 22.44
N TRP A 600 16.58 -9.70 21.52
CA TRP A 600 16.70 -10.21 20.16
C TRP A 600 17.22 -11.64 20.12
N LYS A 601 18.23 -11.94 20.92
CA LYS A 601 18.75 -13.30 21.05
C LYS A 601 17.70 -14.25 21.61
N HIS A 602 16.89 -13.80 22.57
CA HIS A 602 15.78 -14.55 23.11
C HIS A 602 14.66 -14.73 22.10
N ALA A 603 14.29 -13.66 21.38
CA ALA A 603 13.28 -13.69 20.31
C ALA A 603 13.73 -14.55 19.11
N GLY A 604 15.03 -14.62 18.84
CA GLY A 604 15.61 -15.46 17.79
C GLY A 604 15.72 -16.93 18.17
N VAL A 605 15.44 -17.31 19.42
CA VAL A 605 15.35 -18.73 19.80
C VAL A 605 14.00 -19.27 19.37
N PRO A 606 13.95 -20.23 18.44
CA PRO A 606 12.68 -20.81 18.02
C PRO A 606 11.95 -21.40 19.21
N ASN A 607 10.73 -21.00 19.44
CA ASN A 607 9.85 -21.59 20.47
C ASN A 607 9.17 -22.88 19.97
N TYR A 608 9.41 -23.24 18.71
CA TYR A 608 9.02 -24.53 18.13
C TYR A 608 10.06 -24.95 17.11
N THR A 609 10.11 -26.24 16.83
CA THR A 609 10.85 -26.82 15.71
C THR A 609 9.90 -27.04 14.53
N SER A 610 10.40 -26.89 13.31
CA SER A 610 9.64 -27.19 12.09
C SER A 610 10.14 -28.50 11.48
N ALA A 611 9.24 -29.39 11.15
CA ALA A 611 9.56 -30.65 10.47
C ALA A 611 8.58 -30.93 9.34
N ASN A 612 9.09 -31.47 8.23
CA ASN A 612 8.24 -31.98 7.18
C ASN A 612 7.97 -33.47 7.41
N VAL A 613 6.72 -33.93 7.20
CA VAL A 613 6.31 -35.32 7.41
C VAL A 613 7.23 -36.31 6.69
N SER A 614 7.56 -36.05 5.42
CA SER A 614 8.42 -36.94 4.65
C SER A 614 9.85 -37.02 5.17
N THR A 615 10.38 -35.96 5.79
CA THR A 615 11.69 -35.96 6.44
C THR A 615 11.66 -36.68 7.77
N LEU A 616 10.60 -36.43 8.56
CA LEU A 616 10.43 -37.00 9.90
C LEU A 616 10.27 -38.54 9.82
N THR A 617 9.39 -39.01 8.95
CA THR A 617 9.05 -40.44 8.84
C THR A 617 10.15 -41.28 8.22
N LYS A 618 11.05 -40.67 7.44
CA LYS A 618 12.21 -41.32 6.80
C LYS A 618 13.49 -41.19 7.61
N ALA A 619 13.48 -40.46 8.73
CA ALA A 619 14.67 -40.26 9.55
C ALA A 619 15.18 -41.61 10.10
N GLY A 620 16.41 -41.96 9.73
CA GLY A 620 17.06 -43.22 10.15
C GLY A 620 16.69 -44.46 9.31
N MET A 621 15.87 -44.33 8.26
CA MET A 621 15.58 -45.42 7.33
C MET A 621 16.45 -45.30 6.08
N GLU A 622 17.07 -46.39 5.65
CA GLU A 622 17.71 -46.43 4.33
C GLU A 622 16.62 -46.67 3.25
N ALA A 623 16.59 -45.78 2.23
CA ALA A 623 15.69 -45.96 1.11
C ALA A 623 15.98 -47.29 0.41
N PRO A 624 14.95 -48.09 0.12
CA PRO A 624 15.13 -49.33 -0.67
C PRO A 624 15.86 -48.97 -1.97
N LYS A 625 17.00 -49.68 -2.25
CA LYS A 625 17.82 -49.41 -3.43
C LYS A 625 16.99 -49.55 -4.69
N GLY A 626 16.67 -48.38 -5.31
CA GLY A 626 15.93 -48.35 -6.58
C GLY A 626 16.70 -49.03 -7.72
N SER A 627 16.01 -49.41 -8.78
CA SER A 627 16.64 -49.80 -10.01
C SER A 627 17.31 -48.61 -10.69
N VAL A 628 18.38 -48.86 -11.45
CA VAL A 628 19.12 -47.85 -12.22
C VAL A 628 18.24 -47.15 -13.29
N ASP A 629 17.07 -47.71 -13.59
CA ASP A 629 16.10 -47.22 -14.58
C ASP A 629 15.03 -46.26 -14.01
N GLY A 630 15.18 -45.78 -12.77
CA GLY A 630 14.28 -44.78 -12.19
C GLY A 630 14.49 -43.43 -12.87
N ARG A 631 13.41 -42.84 -13.38
CA ARG A 631 13.42 -41.55 -14.10
C ARG A 631 13.63 -40.34 -13.22
N GLY A 632 13.93 -40.53 -11.95
CA GLY A 632 14.25 -39.46 -10.96
C GLY A 632 13.03 -38.68 -10.49
N ALA A 633 13.30 -37.75 -9.57
CA ALA A 633 12.28 -36.92 -8.90
C ALA A 633 11.47 -36.06 -9.90
N SER A 634 12.10 -35.55 -10.97
CA SER A 634 11.44 -34.71 -11.96
C SER A 634 10.30 -35.42 -12.70
N TRP A 635 10.45 -36.71 -13.01
CA TRP A 635 9.37 -37.49 -13.56
C TRP A 635 8.22 -37.69 -12.58
N GLY A 636 8.53 -37.93 -11.30
CA GLY A 636 7.54 -37.96 -10.24
C GLY A 636 6.73 -36.68 -10.18
N SER A 637 7.38 -35.53 -10.20
CA SER A 637 6.73 -34.23 -10.21
C SER A 637 5.82 -34.00 -11.40
N VAL A 638 6.21 -34.45 -12.61
CA VAL A 638 5.35 -34.44 -13.82
C VAL A 638 4.09 -35.27 -13.61
N ILE A 639 4.20 -36.50 -13.09
CA ILE A 639 3.07 -37.37 -12.84
C ILE A 639 2.13 -36.76 -11.79
N HIS A 640 2.64 -36.30 -10.64
CA HIS A 640 1.83 -35.63 -9.59
C HIS A 640 1.06 -34.45 -10.17
N LYS A 641 1.74 -33.58 -10.91
CA LYS A 641 1.11 -32.41 -11.52
C LYS A 641 0.06 -32.76 -12.56
N ALA A 642 0.33 -33.81 -13.37
CA ALA A 642 -0.64 -34.32 -14.33
C ALA A 642 -1.89 -34.87 -13.64
N LEU A 643 -1.73 -35.69 -12.58
CA LEU A 643 -2.84 -36.29 -11.85
C LEU A 643 -3.66 -35.21 -11.10
N GLU A 644 -3.01 -34.19 -10.53
CA GLU A 644 -3.67 -33.03 -9.97
C GLU A 644 -4.59 -32.32 -10.99
N GLN A 645 -4.06 -32.02 -12.17
CA GLN A 645 -4.82 -31.32 -13.21
C GLN A 645 -5.93 -32.19 -13.82
N LEU A 646 -5.69 -33.47 -14.01
CA LEU A 646 -6.71 -34.41 -14.50
C LEU A 646 -7.86 -34.57 -13.51
N SER A 647 -7.57 -34.67 -12.21
CA SER A 647 -8.61 -34.77 -11.17
C SER A 647 -9.46 -33.50 -11.06
N LYS A 648 -8.89 -32.33 -11.37
CA LYS A 648 -9.59 -31.02 -11.43
C LYS A 648 -10.33 -30.82 -12.77
N GLY A 649 -10.20 -31.73 -13.75
CA GLY A 649 -10.80 -31.57 -15.07
C GLY A 649 -10.16 -30.49 -15.94
N ILE A 650 -8.92 -30.09 -15.62
CA ILE A 650 -8.18 -29.00 -16.32
C ILE A 650 -7.33 -29.58 -17.47
N GLY A 651 -6.92 -30.87 -17.37
CA GLY A 651 -6.04 -31.53 -18.32
C GLY A 651 -6.77 -32.51 -19.25
N ASP A 652 -6.20 -32.78 -20.42
CA ASP A 652 -6.63 -33.85 -21.33
C ASP A 652 -5.41 -34.68 -21.77
N VAL A 653 -5.45 -35.98 -21.49
CA VAL A 653 -4.40 -36.91 -21.85
C VAL A 653 -4.15 -36.99 -23.38
N ASN A 654 -5.07 -36.50 -24.21
CA ASN A 654 -4.92 -36.44 -25.66
C ASN A 654 -4.35 -35.11 -26.17
N ASP A 655 -4.22 -34.09 -25.32
CA ASP A 655 -3.63 -32.81 -25.69
C ASP A 655 -2.10 -32.87 -25.58
N ALA A 656 -1.43 -32.99 -26.72
CA ALA A 656 0.03 -33.05 -26.80
C ALA A 656 0.69 -31.71 -26.33
N ILE A 657 0.01 -30.59 -26.45
CA ILE A 657 0.53 -29.28 -26.01
C ILE A 657 0.53 -29.22 -24.48
N TRP A 658 -0.56 -29.66 -23.86
CA TRP A 658 -0.65 -29.73 -22.39
C TRP A 658 0.40 -30.71 -21.82
N LEU A 659 0.55 -31.91 -22.40
CA LEU A 659 1.57 -32.87 -21.99
C LEU A 659 3.01 -32.31 -22.14
N GLY A 660 3.26 -31.62 -23.26
CA GLY A 660 4.56 -30.96 -23.49
C GLY A 660 4.89 -29.88 -22.46
N ARG A 661 3.91 -29.10 -22.05
CA ARG A 661 4.09 -28.09 -20.98
C ARG A 661 4.43 -28.73 -19.63
N LEU A 662 3.73 -29.80 -19.25
CA LEU A 662 4.03 -30.52 -18.00
C LEU A 662 5.48 -31.03 -17.95
N LEU A 663 6.01 -31.47 -19.08
CA LEU A 663 7.40 -31.94 -19.19
C LEU A 663 8.37 -30.74 -19.10
N THR A 664 8.14 -29.71 -19.90
CA THR A 664 9.03 -28.53 -19.93
C THR A 664 9.04 -27.76 -18.59
N ASP A 665 7.94 -27.71 -17.87
CA ASP A 665 7.86 -27.11 -16.54
C ASP A 665 8.72 -27.83 -15.48
N GLN A 666 9.15 -29.05 -15.76
CA GLN A 666 10.00 -29.87 -14.91
C GLN A 666 11.37 -30.18 -15.56
N ASP A 667 11.80 -29.35 -16.50
CA ASP A 667 13.06 -29.48 -17.25
C ASP A 667 13.26 -30.85 -17.93
N ARG A 668 12.16 -31.44 -18.44
CA ARG A 668 12.21 -32.72 -19.12
C ARG A 668 12.08 -32.59 -20.64
N PRO A 669 12.68 -33.54 -21.38
CA PRO A 669 12.60 -33.54 -22.86
C PRO A 669 11.16 -33.70 -23.36
N ILE A 670 10.78 -32.90 -24.36
CA ILE A 670 9.44 -32.91 -24.95
C ILE A 670 9.16 -34.22 -25.71
N GLU A 671 10.20 -34.96 -26.09
CA GLU A 671 10.14 -36.28 -26.75
C GLU A 671 9.46 -37.33 -25.86
N GLU A 672 9.42 -37.12 -24.55
CA GLU A 672 8.76 -38.01 -23.58
C GLU A 672 7.22 -37.89 -23.59
N VAL A 673 6.62 -36.99 -24.39
CA VAL A 673 5.15 -36.77 -24.47
C VAL A 673 4.39 -38.07 -24.74
N THR A 674 4.86 -38.91 -25.66
CA THR A 674 4.19 -40.18 -26.01
C THR A 674 4.14 -41.12 -24.82
N GLU A 675 5.23 -41.21 -24.09
CA GLU A 675 5.36 -42.08 -22.94
C GLU A 675 4.56 -41.58 -21.73
N LEU A 676 4.58 -40.26 -21.51
CA LEU A 676 3.75 -39.62 -20.49
C LEU A 676 2.27 -39.90 -20.76
N LYS A 677 1.83 -39.73 -22.01
CA LYS A 677 0.46 -40.03 -22.43
C LYS A 677 0.07 -41.49 -22.12
N GLU A 678 0.90 -42.46 -22.54
CA GLU A 678 0.64 -43.87 -22.27
C GLU A 678 0.54 -44.18 -20.77
N THR A 679 1.43 -43.57 -19.98
CA THR A 679 1.45 -43.73 -18.53
C THR A 679 0.18 -43.17 -17.90
N LEU A 680 -0.25 -41.98 -18.29
CA LEU A 680 -1.46 -41.34 -17.76
C LEU A 680 -2.73 -42.11 -18.17
N ILE A 681 -2.82 -42.60 -19.40
CA ILE A 681 -3.94 -43.46 -19.83
C ILE A 681 -4.06 -44.70 -18.97
N LYS A 682 -2.94 -45.37 -18.66
CA LYS A 682 -2.94 -46.54 -17.77
C LYS A 682 -3.38 -46.19 -16.35
N ILE A 683 -2.87 -45.09 -15.78
CA ILE A 683 -3.22 -44.61 -14.43
C ILE A 683 -4.71 -44.26 -14.36
N THR A 684 -5.23 -43.52 -15.33
CA THR A 684 -6.65 -43.10 -15.34
C THR A 684 -7.62 -44.26 -15.63
N SER A 685 -7.11 -45.41 -16.13
CA SER A 685 -7.88 -46.63 -16.29
C SER A 685 -7.87 -47.53 -15.05
N ALA A 686 -7.07 -47.21 -14.04
CA ALA A 686 -6.98 -48.00 -12.82
C ALA A 686 -8.29 -47.92 -11.97
N PRO A 687 -8.65 -48.99 -11.24
CA PRO A 687 -9.89 -49.00 -10.43
C PRO A 687 -9.97 -47.87 -9.42
N ILE A 688 -8.86 -47.44 -8.86
CA ILE A 688 -8.81 -46.34 -7.90
C ILE A 688 -9.21 -45.01 -8.53
N TRP A 689 -8.87 -44.80 -9.83
CA TRP A 689 -9.29 -43.59 -10.55
C TRP A 689 -10.79 -43.56 -10.84
N GLN A 690 -11.41 -44.73 -11.04
CA GLN A 690 -12.87 -44.84 -11.19
C GLN A 690 -13.59 -44.50 -9.87
N ARG A 691 -13.03 -44.88 -8.72
CA ARG A 691 -13.53 -44.47 -7.41
C ARG A 691 -13.48 -42.96 -7.25
N LEU A 692 -12.37 -42.33 -7.63
CA LEU A 692 -12.19 -40.90 -7.62
C LEU A 692 -13.25 -40.16 -8.46
N GLN A 693 -13.55 -40.64 -9.67
CA GLN A 693 -14.55 -40.03 -10.56
C GLN A 693 -15.97 -40.10 -10.00
N ASN A 694 -16.25 -41.05 -9.14
CA ASN A 694 -17.56 -41.24 -8.52
C ASN A 694 -17.65 -40.56 -7.12
N ALA A 695 -16.56 -39.94 -6.65
CA ALA A 695 -16.50 -39.30 -5.35
C ALA A 695 -17.29 -38.00 -5.33
N GLY A 696 -17.91 -37.69 -4.19
CA GLY A 696 -18.70 -36.47 -4.03
C GLY A 696 -17.85 -35.19 -3.80
N GLU A 697 -16.68 -35.37 -3.22
CA GLU A 697 -15.73 -34.29 -2.90
C GLU A 697 -14.32 -34.79 -3.14
N VAL A 698 -13.51 -34.02 -3.86
CA VAL A 698 -12.13 -34.37 -4.23
C VAL A 698 -11.23 -33.19 -4.02
N MET A 699 -10.14 -33.42 -3.29
CA MET A 699 -9.07 -32.44 -3.09
C MET A 699 -7.73 -33.06 -3.42
N THR A 700 -6.85 -32.28 -4.04
CA THR A 700 -5.52 -32.73 -4.49
C THR A 700 -4.45 -31.76 -4.04
N GLU A 701 -3.26 -32.27 -3.79
CA GLU A 701 -2.10 -31.48 -3.32
C GLU A 701 -2.49 -30.58 -2.13
N VAL A 702 -3.08 -31.19 -1.09
CA VAL A 702 -3.62 -30.48 0.06
C VAL A 702 -2.52 -30.20 1.06
N PRO A 703 -2.04 -28.94 1.19
CA PRO A 703 -1.05 -28.61 2.20
C PRO A 703 -1.70 -28.56 3.58
N PHE A 704 -0.98 -29.02 4.59
CA PHE A 704 -1.42 -28.87 5.97
C PHE A 704 -0.27 -28.53 6.90
N GLY A 705 -0.61 -27.94 8.05
CA GLY A 705 0.31 -27.68 9.12
C GLY A 705 -0.39 -27.87 10.48
N ILE A 706 0.25 -28.62 11.37
CA ILE A 706 -0.31 -28.94 12.69
C ILE A 706 0.79 -28.91 13.74
N PHE A 707 0.47 -28.44 14.93
CA PHE A 707 1.37 -28.51 16.06
C PHE A 707 1.25 -29.88 16.77
N GLU A 708 2.37 -30.57 16.89
CA GLU A 708 2.55 -31.73 17.77
C GLU A 708 3.59 -31.36 18.82
N ASP A 709 3.15 -31.17 20.06
CA ASP A 709 3.95 -30.64 21.15
C ASP A 709 4.63 -29.31 20.78
N GLN A 710 5.96 -29.30 20.64
CA GLN A 710 6.75 -28.14 20.23
C GLN A 710 7.21 -28.20 18.75
N THR A 711 6.63 -29.11 17.96
CA THR A 711 7.00 -29.26 16.54
C THR A 711 5.84 -28.83 15.65
N TYR A 712 6.10 -27.89 14.76
CA TYR A 712 5.19 -27.54 13.68
C TYR A 712 5.42 -28.51 12.51
N LEU A 713 4.54 -29.47 12.40
CA LEU A 713 4.59 -30.50 11.38
C LEU A 713 3.87 -30.05 10.13
N THR A 714 4.57 -30.05 8.98
CA THR A 714 4.02 -29.68 7.68
C THR A 714 4.04 -30.87 6.73
N GLY A 715 3.06 -30.91 5.82
CA GLY A 715 3.00 -31.91 4.76
C GLY A 715 2.04 -31.51 3.65
N THR A 716 2.07 -32.28 2.57
CA THR A 716 1.10 -32.17 1.48
C THR A 716 0.54 -33.54 1.20
N ILE A 717 -0.79 -33.65 1.16
CA ILE A 717 -1.50 -34.89 0.83
C ILE A 717 -1.79 -34.88 -0.67
N ASP A 718 -1.32 -35.87 -1.42
CA ASP A 718 -1.44 -35.90 -2.89
C ASP A 718 -2.89 -35.94 -3.35
N LEU A 719 -3.71 -36.80 -2.73
CA LEU A 719 -5.12 -36.95 -3.06
C LEU A 719 -5.93 -37.32 -1.82
N ILE A 720 -7.03 -36.62 -1.62
CA ILE A 720 -8.05 -37.00 -0.66
C ILE A 720 -9.43 -36.82 -1.27
N PHE A 721 -10.32 -37.78 -1.08
CA PHE A 721 -11.68 -37.73 -1.62
C PHE A 721 -12.67 -38.37 -0.64
N ARG A 722 -13.95 -38.03 -0.83
CA ARG A 722 -15.03 -38.47 0.04
C ARG A 722 -15.86 -39.55 -0.60
N GLU A 723 -15.95 -40.68 0.09
CA GLU A 723 -16.74 -41.86 -0.33
C GLU A 723 -17.65 -42.26 0.86
N ASP A 724 -18.96 -42.38 0.62
CA ASP A 724 -19.93 -42.73 1.67
C ASP A 724 -19.89 -41.82 2.93
N ARG A 725 -19.52 -40.56 2.80
CA ARG A 725 -19.31 -39.55 3.84
C ARG A 725 -18.05 -39.69 4.68
N GLU A 726 -17.16 -40.62 4.34
CA GLU A 726 -15.89 -40.81 5.01
C GLU A 726 -14.74 -40.49 4.04
N TRP A 727 -13.58 -40.17 4.59
CA TRP A 727 -12.43 -39.76 3.79
C TRP A 727 -11.56 -40.95 3.36
N VAL A 728 -11.12 -40.93 2.11
CA VAL A 728 -10.10 -41.81 1.56
C VAL A 728 -8.89 -40.97 1.19
N LEU A 729 -7.71 -41.34 1.70
CA LEU A 729 -6.47 -40.61 1.53
C LEU A 729 -5.47 -41.46 0.76
N ILE A 730 -4.90 -40.90 -0.31
CA ILE A 730 -3.97 -41.59 -1.19
C ILE A 730 -2.72 -40.78 -1.43
N ASP A 731 -1.59 -41.44 -1.38
CA ASP A 731 -0.28 -40.87 -1.65
C ASP A 731 0.32 -41.61 -2.86
N TYR A 732 0.74 -40.84 -3.89
CA TYR A 732 1.26 -41.40 -5.14
C TYR A 732 2.75 -41.69 -5.04
N LYS A 733 3.15 -42.87 -5.59
CA LYS A 733 4.56 -43.25 -5.67
C LYS A 733 4.93 -43.66 -7.08
N THR A 734 6.00 -43.08 -7.60
CA THR A 734 6.48 -43.30 -8.98
C THR A 734 7.70 -44.24 -9.04
N ASP A 735 8.04 -44.86 -7.92
CA ASP A 735 9.16 -45.79 -7.82
C ASP A 735 9.04 -46.97 -8.78
N ALA A 736 10.15 -47.38 -9.40
CA ALA A 736 10.21 -48.55 -10.21
C ALA A 736 10.24 -49.82 -9.34
N ILE A 737 9.23 -50.65 -9.44
CA ILE A 737 9.07 -51.88 -8.66
C ILE A 737 9.67 -53.05 -9.43
N ARG A 738 10.63 -53.77 -8.82
CA ARG A 738 11.32 -54.93 -9.41
C ARG A 738 10.53 -56.22 -9.25
N ASP A 739 10.12 -56.51 -8.05
CA ASP A 739 9.43 -57.72 -7.65
C ASP A 739 8.51 -57.47 -6.43
N ASP A 740 7.84 -58.47 -5.94
CA ASP A 740 6.89 -58.34 -4.81
C ASP A 740 7.58 -58.12 -3.47
N ASP A 741 8.85 -58.53 -3.31
CA ASP A 741 9.64 -58.29 -2.11
C ASP A 741 10.07 -56.81 -2.08
N HIS A 742 10.44 -56.22 -3.22
CA HIS A 742 10.75 -54.80 -3.34
C HIS A 742 9.49 -53.92 -3.09
N LEU A 743 8.33 -54.37 -3.61
CA LEU A 743 7.06 -53.66 -3.31
C LEU A 743 6.78 -53.67 -1.80
N ARG A 744 7.02 -54.77 -1.11
CA ARG A 744 6.84 -54.86 0.34
C ARG A 744 7.76 -53.88 1.11
N GLN A 745 9.02 -53.80 0.69
CA GLN A 745 10.00 -52.88 1.28
C GLN A 745 9.60 -51.41 1.04
N LEU A 746 9.13 -51.06 -0.15
CA LEU A 746 8.64 -49.72 -0.46
C LEU A 746 7.38 -49.37 0.35
N LYS A 747 6.47 -50.33 0.53
CA LYS A 747 5.30 -50.16 1.39
C LYS A 747 5.72 -49.86 2.84
N GLU A 748 6.59 -50.65 3.42
CA GLU A 748 7.11 -50.45 4.78
C GLU A 748 7.82 -49.08 4.93
N TYR A 749 8.52 -48.62 3.89
CA TYR A 749 9.23 -47.36 3.87
C TYR A 749 8.29 -46.10 3.81
N TYR A 750 7.20 -46.19 3.01
CA TYR A 750 6.29 -45.06 2.84
C TYR A 750 5.08 -45.07 3.78
N TRP A 751 4.77 -46.22 4.38
CA TRP A 751 3.57 -46.37 5.22
C TRP A 751 3.50 -45.38 6.38
N PRO A 752 4.57 -45.13 7.14
CA PRO A 752 4.53 -44.16 8.22
C PRO A 752 4.12 -42.75 7.78
N GLN A 753 4.39 -42.38 6.52
CA GLN A 753 4.02 -41.06 5.98
C GLN A 753 2.49 -40.93 5.86
N VAL A 754 1.80 -41.93 5.29
CA VAL A 754 0.33 -41.88 5.14
C VAL A 754 -0.39 -42.04 6.48
N GLU A 755 0.18 -42.72 7.46
CA GLU A 755 -0.36 -42.76 8.81
C GLU A 755 -0.32 -41.40 9.50
N VAL A 756 0.76 -40.64 9.35
CA VAL A 756 0.85 -39.27 9.84
C VAL A 756 -0.14 -38.37 9.11
N TYR A 757 -0.31 -38.53 7.82
CA TYR A 757 -1.32 -37.79 7.04
C TYR A 757 -2.73 -38.05 7.55
N LYS A 758 -3.10 -39.33 7.79
CA LYS A 758 -4.37 -39.70 8.38
C LYS A 758 -4.61 -39.00 9.72
N ASN A 759 -3.67 -39.17 10.64
CA ASN A 759 -3.79 -38.62 11.99
C ASN A 759 -3.90 -37.08 11.97
N SER A 760 -3.13 -36.45 11.09
CA SER A 760 -3.18 -34.99 10.92
C SER A 760 -4.52 -34.54 10.35
N TRP A 761 -5.04 -35.23 9.34
CA TRP A 761 -6.33 -34.92 8.71
C TRP A 761 -7.48 -35.07 9.72
N GLU A 762 -7.54 -36.19 10.45
CA GLU A 762 -8.56 -36.43 11.45
C GLU A 762 -8.54 -35.39 12.58
N ARG A 763 -7.36 -34.93 12.98
CA ARG A 763 -7.22 -33.85 14.00
C ARG A 763 -7.64 -32.47 13.48
N ILE A 764 -7.38 -32.17 12.20
CA ILE A 764 -7.71 -30.88 11.61
C ILE A 764 -9.20 -30.78 11.32
N THR A 765 -9.80 -31.83 10.76
CA THR A 765 -11.20 -31.84 10.32
C THR A 765 -12.18 -32.33 11.38
N GLY A 766 -11.73 -33.12 12.32
CA GLY A 766 -12.60 -33.84 13.27
C GLY A 766 -13.39 -35.00 12.64
N GLU A 767 -13.10 -35.35 11.39
CA GLU A 767 -13.80 -36.40 10.65
C GLU A 767 -12.90 -37.62 10.44
N PRO A 768 -13.46 -38.86 10.49
CA PRO A 768 -12.65 -40.07 10.36
C PRO A 768 -12.18 -40.28 8.92
N VAL A 769 -10.99 -40.88 8.78
CA VAL A 769 -10.45 -41.41 7.53
C VAL A 769 -10.72 -42.90 7.44
N LYS A 770 -11.58 -43.29 6.51
CA LYS A 770 -12.01 -44.68 6.26
C LYS A 770 -10.86 -45.55 5.75
N GLU A 771 -10.04 -44.98 4.88
CA GLU A 771 -9.02 -45.73 4.14
C GLU A 771 -7.82 -44.85 3.85
N ILE A 772 -6.64 -45.40 4.07
CA ILE A 772 -5.37 -44.80 3.63
C ILE A 772 -4.68 -45.75 2.66
N GLY A 773 -4.05 -45.22 1.62
CA GLY A 773 -3.41 -46.04 0.64
C GLY A 773 -2.21 -45.43 -0.07
N LEU A 774 -1.36 -46.30 -0.58
CA LEU A 774 -0.25 -45.98 -1.46
C LEU A 774 -0.60 -46.44 -2.87
N PHE A 775 -0.53 -45.55 -3.85
CA PHE A 775 -0.73 -45.88 -5.24
C PHE A 775 0.58 -45.86 -6.02
N PHE A 776 1.11 -46.99 -6.35
CA PHE A 776 2.33 -47.14 -7.12
C PHE A 776 2.02 -47.06 -8.62
N THR A 777 2.27 -45.90 -9.22
CA THR A 777 1.90 -45.57 -10.59
C THR A 777 2.63 -46.40 -11.65
N ASN A 778 3.84 -46.88 -11.36
CA ASN A 778 4.64 -47.68 -12.29
C ASN A 778 4.03 -49.09 -12.54
N ARG A 779 3.48 -49.70 -11.49
CA ARG A 779 2.88 -51.07 -11.57
C ARG A 779 1.34 -51.06 -11.51
N LEU A 780 0.74 -49.87 -11.39
CA LEU A 780 -0.70 -49.67 -11.18
C LEU A 780 -1.25 -50.45 -9.98
N THR A 781 -0.44 -50.59 -8.93
CA THR A 781 -0.78 -51.31 -7.72
C THR A 781 -1.25 -50.35 -6.65
N TYR A 782 -2.43 -50.61 -6.12
CA TYR A 782 -3.00 -49.88 -4.98
C TYR A 782 -2.93 -50.75 -3.74
N GLU A 783 -2.23 -50.26 -2.70
CA GLU A 783 -2.08 -50.92 -1.41
C GLU A 783 -2.78 -50.09 -0.35
N SER A 784 -3.81 -50.64 0.29
CA SER A 784 -4.60 -49.92 1.31
C SER A 784 -4.70 -50.67 2.62
N LEU A 785 -5.09 -49.95 3.67
CA LEU A 785 -5.51 -50.42 5.00
C LEU A 785 -6.78 -49.73 5.41
#